data_d5271edbf4f0b4d3f3fc11e6bf5ac586
#
_entry.id   d5271edbf4f0b4d3f3fc11e6bf5ac586
#
_cell.length_a   1.000
_cell.length_b   1.000
_cell.length_c   1.000
_cell.angle_alpha   90.00
_cell.angle_beta   90.00
_cell.angle_gamma   90.00
#
_symmetry.space_group_name_H-M   'P 1'
#
loop_
_entity.id
_entity.type
_entity.pdbx_description
1 polymer ?
#
loop_
_entity_poly.entity_id
_entity_poly.type
_entity_poly.pdbx_seq_one_letter_code
_entity_poly.pdbx_strand_id
1 'polypeptide(L)'
;MKISYKWLKEYVDFDLTPQQVAEALTSTGLEVGGLDEVQAIPGGLKGLFVGKVLTCVAHPNSDHLHITTVDLGKEAPQQIVCGAPNVAEGQKVIVADLGCVLYDGDKSFTIKRSKLRGVESLGMICAEDEIGVGHSHDGIIVLPEDAPVGQPAAEYYHLESDWVIDIDITANRADALSHYGVARDLYAWLCENGYKTSLHRPDCEAFHVDSHDLPIDVTIENTEACRRYACVSIKDCEVKESPQWLRDKLSTIGLRPINNIVDITNYVMMAYGQPMHCFDADMVTGHHIVVKADNAGKEFVTLYGEKHILGEHDLAICNEQEPMCIAGVFGGKGSGTYETTRDVVLESACFHPTWIRKSARRHGLSTDASFRYERGVDPNLAIYGLKQAAILCQQLAGGKVSMEIKDVYPNKVEGFPVRLNYEYCDRLIGKRLGQETIKRIVQNLEMRIVKEDDLGLDLMVPPYRVDVKRPCDVVEDILRIYGYNNVEIPTTLKSSLTIAGEADKEFRRENQVSEQLVGAGFNEILNNSLTKQAYYDENLYNCYPWARTVKVMNPLSSDLGVMRQTLLFGGLESIVRNVNRKARNLRFFEVGNVYHFDEERYTTESPIKAYQQRYHLALWVTGHRVEGNWAHPDEESSFFELKAHVENVLRRVGLQAGQVVTEVSDNNIFDKGLRMKTRGGKVLVDMGIVNHHVLRRFDIEQPVYYAEIDWTELMKATRKNSLLFQELSKYPAVSRDLALLVDANVEFAQIEQIARQTEKKLLKQVVLFDVYQGKNLPEGKKSYAVNFILQDESRTLTDKAIEAIMQKLMKNLTTKLHAELR
;
A
#
# COMPACT_ATOMS: atom_id res chain seq x y z
N MET A 1 4.34 12.74 -9.50
CA MET A 1 4.73 13.31 -10.83
C MET A 1 4.62 14.81 -10.77
N LYS A 2 5.73 15.53 -11.00
CA LYS A 2 5.73 16.99 -10.96
C LYS A 2 5.38 17.58 -12.32
N ILE A 3 4.39 18.46 -12.34
CA ILE A 3 3.87 19.14 -13.54
C ILE A 3 4.04 20.64 -13.34
N SER A 4 4.71 21.32 -14.29
CA SER A 4 4.79 22.78 -14.35
C SER A 4 3.46 23.34 -14.88
N TYR A 5 2.89 24.30 -14.16
CA TYR A 5 1.66 24.98 -14.56
C TYR A 5 1.83 25.78 -15.88
N LYS A 6 2.98 26.47 -16.03
CA LYS A 6 3.28 27.22 -17.28
C LYS A 6 3.48 26.27 -18.46
N TRP A 7 4.19 25.17 -18.26
CA TRP A 7 4.38 24.17 -19.30
C TRP A 7 3.07 23.48 -19.68
N LEU A 8 2.18 23.23 -18.70
CA LEU A 8 0.84 22.67 -18.96
C LEU A 8 0.03 23.58 -19.88
N LYS A 9 0.11 24.92 -19.72
CA LYS A 9 -0.54 25.92 -20.58
C LYS A 9 -0.09 25.90 -22.04
N GLU A 10 1.05 25.32 -22.36
CA GLU A 10 1.48 25.16 -23.74
C GLU A 10 0.67 24.10 -24.51
N TYR A 11 0.01 23.19 -23.77
CA TYR A 11 -0.76 22.09 -24.36
C TYR A 11 -2.27 22.28 -24.27
N VAL A 12 -2.78 23.01 -23.30
CA VAL A 12 -4.22 23.23 -23.13
C VAL A 12 -4.51 24.66 -22.70
N ASP A 13 -5.49 25.28 -23.40
CA ASP A 13 -5.90 26.64 -23.11
C ASP A 13 -6.84 26.70 -21.92
N PHE A 14 -6.50 27.49 -20.91
CA PHE A 14 -7.35 27.75 -19.75
C PHE A 14 -6.98 29.05 -19.02
N ASP A 15 -7.97 29.60 -18.30
CA ASP A 15 -7.78 30.79 -17.45
C ASP A 15 -8.15 30.45 -15.99
N LEU A 16 -7.62 29.31 -15.51
CA LEU A 16 -7.78 28.88 -14.11
C LEU A 16 -6.52 29.20 -13.33
N THR A 17 -6.66 29.50 -12.06
CA THR A 17 -5.51 29.62 -11.15
C THR A 17 -4.86 28.26 -10.89
N PRO A 18 -3.59 28.19 -10.44
CA PRO A 18 -2.93 26.94 -10.08
C PRO A 18 -3.75 26.09 -9.11
N GLN A 19 -4.40 26.72 -8.11
CA GLN A 19 -5.26 26.06 -7.15
C GLN A 19 -6.49 25.43 -7.82
N GLN A 20 -7.15 26.14 -8.71
CA GLN A 20 -8.31 25.63 -9.45
C GLN A 20 -7.92 24.47 -10.39
N VAL A 21 -6.73 24.52 -11.00
CA VAL A 21 -6.20 23.40 -11.80
C VAL A 21 -5.97 22.16 -10.91
N ALA A 22 -5.39 22.34 -9.72
CA ALA A 22 -5.16 21.26 -8.77
C ALA A 22 -6.48 20.59 -8.32
N GLU A 23 -7.52 21.40 -8.06
CA GLU A 23 -8.87 20.92 -7.73
C GLU A 23 -9.51 20.16 -8.91
N ALA A 24 -9.40 20.70 -10.13
CA ALA A 24 -9.90 20.06 -11.33
C ALA A 24 -9.24 18.71 -11.57
N LEU A 25 -7.91 18.64 -11.53
CA LEU A 25 -7.14 17.41 -11.70
C LEU A 25 -7.52 16.36 -10.64
N THR A 26 -7.57 16.74 -9.36
CA THR A 26 -8.01 15.86 -8.28
C THR A 26 -9.42 15.30 -8.54
N SER A 27 -10.34 16.13 -9.03
CA SER A 27 -11.71 15.71 -9.34
C SER A 27 -11.78 14.69 -10.51
N THR A 28 -10.78 14.69 -11.40
CA THR A 28 -10.68 13.70 -12.49
C THR A 28 -9.96 12.41 -12.10
N GLY A 29 -9.52 12.29 -10.83
CA GLY A 29 -8.77 11.13 -10.31
C GLY A 29 -7.24 11.25 -10.46
N LEU A 30 -6.74 12.43 -10.83
CA LEU A 30 -5.32 12.78 -10.77
C LEU A 30 -5.07 13.56 -9.47
N GLU A 31 -4.97 12.82 -8.36
CA GLU A 31 -4.86 13.41 -7.01
C GLU A 31 -3.61 14.31 -6.89
N VAL A 32 -3.82 15.56 -6.48
CA VAL A 32 -2.75 16.52 -6.25
C VAL A 32 -2.33 16.46 -4.78
N GLY A 33 -1.13 15.94 -4.53
CA GLY A 33 -0.53 15.83 -3.20
C GLY A 33 0.18 17.10 -2.74
N GLY A 34 0.60 17.97 -3.69
CA GLY A 34 1.30 19.22 -3.40
C GLY A 34 1.14 20.27 -4.48
N LEU A 35 1.22 21.54 -4.08
CA LEU A 35 1.20 22.71 -4.98
C LEU A 35 2.20 23.74 -4.47
N ASP A 36 3.34 23.85 -5.12
CA ASP A 36 4.46 24.67 -4.70
C ASP A 36 4.79 25.77 -5.72
N GLU A 37 5.00 26.99 -5.25
CA GLU A 37 5.54 28.06 -6.08
C GLU A 37 7.05 27.91 -6.22
N VAL A 38 7.55 27.72 -7.44
CA VAL A 38 8.97 27.62 -7.75
C VAL A 38 9.45 28.94 -8.32
N GLN A 39 10.38 29.57 -7.63
CA GLN A 39 11.01 30.81 -8.08
C GLN A 39 12.21 30.50 -8.96
N ALA A 40 12.36 31.19 -10.08
CA ALA A 40 13.47 31.01 -11.01
C ALA A 40 14.83 31.24 -10.33
N ILE A 41 14.86 32.12 -9.34
CA ILE A 41 16.05 32.39 -8.49
C ILE A 41 15.59 32.32 -7.03
N PRO A 42 16.36 31.68 -6.11
CA PRO A 42 16.03 31.63 -4.70
C PRO A 42 15.76 33.03 -4.11
N GLY A 43 14.62 33.18 -3.46
CA GLY A 43 14.18 34.48 -2.91
C GLY A 43 13.52 35.42 -3.91
N GLY A 44 13.48 35.06 -5.22
CA GLY A 44 12.81 35.84 -6.27
C GLY A 44 13.30 37.29 -6.41
N LEU A 45 14.55 37.57 -6.07
CA LEU A 45 15.17 38.89 -6.05
C LEU A 45 14.39 39.94 -5.23
N LYS A 46 13.63 39.51 -4.23
CA LYS A 46 12.88 40.41 -3.33
C LYS A 46 13.83 41.33 -2.54
N GLY A 47 13.60 42.64 -2.59
CA GLY A 47 14.43 43.63 -1.92
C GLY A 47 15.70 44.03 -2.68
N LEU A 48 15.84 43.58 -3.96
CA LEU A 48 16.85 44.09 -4.88
C LEU A 48 16.23 45.10 -5.84
N PHE A 49 16.95 46.18 -6.12
CA PHE A 49 16.49 47.27 -6.98
C PHE A 49 17.60 47.73 -7.94
N VAL A 50 17.18 48.27 -9.06
CA VAL A 50 18.07 49.00 -9.97
C VAL A 50 18.44 50.32 -9.30
N GLY A 51 19.71 50.59 -9.05
CA GLY A 51 20.24 51.77 -8.46
C GLY A 51 21.16 52.55 -9.41
N LYS A 52 21.34 53.89 -9.20
CA LYS A 52 22.33 54.70 -9.89
C LYS A 52 23.34 55.20 -8.92
N VAL A 53 24.61 54.95 -9.17
CA VAL A 53 25.74 55.50 -8.37
C VAL A 53 25.91 56.99 -8.67
N LEU A 54 25.56 57.83 -7.69
CA LEU A 54 25.65 59.29 -7.84
C LEU A 54 27.07 59.81 -7.54
N THR A 55 27.72 59.18 -6.57
CA THR A 55 29.14 59.52 -6.22
C THR A 55 29.89 58.28 -5.88
N CYS A 56 31.21 58.24 -6.20
CA CYS A 56 32.12 57.16 -5.87
C CYS A 56 33.45 57.73 -5.40
N VAL A 57 33.76 57.64 -4.12
CA VAL A 57 35.02 58.19 -3.54
C VAL A 57 35.78 57.11 -2.79
N ALA A 58 37.14 57.16 -2.82
CA ALA A 58 37.96 56.18 -2.13
C ALA A 58 37.73 56.23 -0.61
N HIS A 59 37.70 55.07 0.01
CA HIS A 59 37.53 54.94 1.46
C HIS A 59 38.77 55.42 2.25
N PRO A 60 38.63 56.32 3.23
CA PRO A 60 39.77 56.96 3.90
C PRO A 60 40.69 55.98 4.67
N ASN A 61 40.18 54.81 5.04
CA ASN A 61 40.88 53.78 5.83
C ASN A 61 41.00 52.47 5.09
N SER A 62 40.95 52.45 3.73
CA SER A 62 41.07 51.26 2.92
C SER A 62 41.60 51.62 1.54
N ASP A 63 42.40 50.72 1.01
CA ASP A 63 43.03 50.80 -0.34
C ASP A 63 42.19 50.21 -1.46
N HIS A 64 41.14 49.44 -1.12
CA HIS A 64 40.27 48.71 -2.07
C HIS A 64 38.76 49.01 -1.88
N LEU A 65 38.35 49.70 -0.81
CA LEU A 65 36.98 50.04 -0.60
C LEU A 65 36.64 51.44 -1.17
N HIS A 66 35.40 51.58 -1.66
CA HIS A 66 34.84 52.85 -2.12
C HIS A 66 33.56 53.14 -1.36
N ILE A 67 33.38 54.42 -1.00
CA ILE A 67 32.16 54.96 -0.43
C ILE A 67 31.31 55.45 -1.61
N THR A 68 30.16 54.88 -1.81
CA THR A 68 29.24 55.28 -2.87
C THR A 68 27.95 55.88 -2.29
N THR A 69 27.34 56.82 -2.99
CA THR A 69 25.99 57.30 -2.76
C THR A 69 25.13 56.79 -3.92
N VAL A 70 24.11 55.98 -3.63
CA VAL A 70 23.30 55.33 -4.65
C VAL A 70 21.85 55.77 -4.55
N ASP A 71 21.34 56.22 -5.68
CA ASP A 71 19.91 56.49 -5.84
C ASP A 71 19.15 55.22 -6.18
N LEU A 72 18.16 54.85 -5.34
CA LEU A 72 17.25 53.72 -5.53
C LEU A 72 15.83 54.17 -5.89
N GLY A 73 15.62 55.41 -6.34
CA GLY A 73 14.29 55.96 -6.57
C GLY A 73 13.48 56.25 -5.31
N LYS A 74 14.16 56.32 -4.13
CA LYS A 74 13.57 56.64 -2.81
C LYS A 74 13.69 58.13 -2.49
N GLU A 75 13.08 58.55 -1.37
CA GLU A 75 13.13 59.95 -0.93
C GLU A 75 14.56 60.53 -0.75
N ALA A 76 15.52 59.64 -0.38
CA ALA A 76 16.91 60.01 -0.22
C ALA A 76 17.86 58.93 -0.72
N PRO A 77 18.99 59.33 -1.38
CA PRO A 77 20.03 58.38 -1.77
C PRO A 77 20.66 57.65 -0.59
N GLN A 78 21.09 56.41 -0.78
CA GLN A 78 21.69 55.61 0.27
C GLN A 78 23.20 55.55 0.17
N GLN A 79 23.89 55.58 1.31
CA GLN A 79 25.32 55.38 1.36
C GLN A 79 25.61 53.86 1.43
N ILE A 80 26.42 53.40 0.49
CA ILE A 80 26.84 51.99 0.43
C ILE A 80 28.37 51.93 0.28
N VAL A 81 28.99 51.05 1.05
CA VAL A 81 30.45 50.81 0.92
C VAL A 81 30.63 49.60 0.05
N CYS A 82 31.34 49.73 -1.07
CA CYS A 82 31.58 48.69 -2.06
C CYS A 82 33.08 48.36 -2.17
N GLY A 83 33.41 47.04 -2.27
CA GLY A 83 34.78 46.56 -2.42
C GLY A 83 35.11 46.09 -3.84
N ALA A 84 34.17 46.18 -4.77
CA ALA A 84 34.38 45.76 -6.13
C ALA A 84 35.30 46.71 -6.93
N PRO A 85 36.22 46.20 -7.73
CA PRO A 85 37.23 47.03 -8.44
C PRO A 85 36.59 47.80 -9.62
N ASN A 86 35.44 47.42 -10.11
CA ASN A 86 34.75 47.99 -11.26
C ASN A 86 33.68 49.07 -10.90
N VAL A 87 33.50 49.41 -9.60
CA VAL A 87 32.50 50.38 -9.22
C VAL A 87 32.93 51.81 -9.59
N ALA A 88 32.07 52.59 -10.24
CA ALA A 88 32.35 53.94 -10.66
C ALA A 88 31.10 54.85 -10.59
N GLU A 89 31.31 56.17 -10.49
CA GLU A 89 30.23 57.16 -10.59
C GLU A 89 29.50 57.10 -11.93
N GLY A 90 28.17 57.29 -11.87
CA GLY A 90 27.28 57.32 -13.04
C GLY A 90 26.74 55.95 -13.42
N GLN A 91 27.35 54.82 -12.96
CA GLN A 91 26.91 53.50 -13.28
C GLN A 91 25.53 53.16 -12.74
N LYS A 92 24.77 52.38 -13.51
CA LYS A 92 23.55 51.67 -13.02
C LYS A 92 23.91 50.28 -12.57
N VAL A 93 23.43 49.89 -11.40
CA VAL A 93 23.84 48.72 -10.66
C VAL A 93 22.64 48.02 -10.02
N ILE A 94 22.82 46.76 -9.62
CA ILE A 94 21.81 46.10 -8.75
C ILE A 94 22.22 46.21 -7.29
N VAL A 95 21.27 46.67 -6.47
CA VAL A 95 21.47 46.93 -5.03
C VAL A 95 20.51 46.10 -4.19
N ALA A 96 21.06 45.35 -3.24
CA ALA A 96 20.34 44.70 -2.18
C ALA A 96 20.12 45.73 -1.02
N ASP A 97 18.85 46.06 -0.79
CA ASP A 97 18.42 47.02 0.25
C ASP A 97 18.44 46.37 1.65
N LEU A 98 18.28 47.20 2.69
CA LEU A 98 18.19 46.72 4.07
C LEU A 98 17.00 45.76 4.25
N GLY A 99 17.27 44.58 4.83
CA GLY A 99 16.29 43.50 5.01
C GLY A 99 16.20 42.52 3.86
N CYS A 100 16.89 42.78 2.72
CA CYS A 100 17.00 41.84 1.63
C CYS A 100 17.71 40.55 2.11
N VAL A 101 17.24 39.39 1.67
CA VAL A 101 17.84 38.08 1.93
C VAL A 101 18.51 37.59 0.66
N LEU A 102 19.81 37.36 0.71
CA LEU A 102 20.60 36.76 -0.37
C LEU A 102 20.89 35.30 -0.05
N TYR A 103 21.08 34.49 -1.07
CA TYR A 103 21.24 33.05 -0.97
C TYR A 103 22.58 32.61 -1.58
N ASP A 104 23.30 31.73 -0.88
CA ASP A 104 24.54 31.08 -1.33
C ASP A 104 24.36 29.56 -1.13
N GLY A 105 23.88 28.86 -2.16
CA GLY A 105 23.43 27.48 -2.06
C GLY A 105 22.33 27.33 -1.01
N ASP A 106 22.55 26.43 -0.03
CA ASP A 106 21.59 26.20 1.07
C ASP A 106 21.67 27.23 2.20
N LYS A 107 22.58 28.21 2.11
CA LYS A 107 22.74 29.25 3.11
C LYS A 107 22.08 30.52 2.68
N SER A 108 21.58 31.29 3.64
CA SER A 108 21.02 32.62 3.41
C SER A 108 21.58 33.62 4.40
N PHE A 109 21.75 34.89 3.95
CA PHE A 109 22.13 35.99 4.83
C PHE A 109 21.26 37.22 4.54
N THR A 110 20.96 37.95 5.59
CA THR A 110 20.14 39.15 5.49
C THR A 110 21.00 40.39 5.48
N ILE A 111 20.80 41.29 4.55
CA ILE A 111 21.46 42.61 4.48
C ILE A 111 21.02 43.46 5.64
N LYS A 112 21.97 43.82 6.47
CA LYS A 112 21.75 44.64 7.67
C LYS A 112 22.61 45.90 7.63
N ARG A 113 22.18 46.94 8.29
CA ARG A 113 22.97 48.16 8.53
C ARG A 113 24.31 47.75 9.16
N SER A 114 25.42 48.08 8.50
CA SER A 114 26.76 47.67 8.90
C SER A 114 27.73 48.85 8.91
N LYS A 115 28.83 48.72 9.65
CA LYS A 115 29.93 49.69 9.60
C LYS A 115 31.16 48.96 9.05
N LEU A 116 31.61 49.39 7.89
CA LEU A 116 32.83 48.84 7.26
C LEU A 116 33.97 49.84 7.48
N ARG A 117 35.02 49.47 8.28
CA ARG A 117 36.17 50.30 8.65
C ARG A 117 35.78 51.71 9.17
N GLY A 118 34.64 51.77 9.91
CA GLY A 118 34.12 53.01 10.50
C GLY A 118 33.11 53.81 9.69
N VAL A 119 32.92 53.47 8.43
CA VAL A 119 31.90 54.07 7.53
C VAL A 119 30.66 53.20 7.47
N GLU A 120 29.51 53.80 7.52
CA GLU A 120 28.20 53.16 7.53
C GLU A 120 27.81 52.73 6.12
N SER A 121 27.32 51.49 5.95
CA SER A 121 26.73 50.93 4.73
C SER A 121 25.26 50.56 4.96
N LEU A 122 24.36 51.06 4.12
CA LEU A 122 22.92 50.84 4.19
C LEU A 122 22.37 49.89 3.11
N GLY A 123 23.25 49.05 2.55
CA GLY A 123 22.90 48.11 1.50
C GLY A 123 24.17 47.45 0.96
N MET A 124 23.98 46.67 -0.10
CA MET A 124 25.07 46.01 -0.83
C MET A 124 24.86 46.13 -2.35
N ILE A 125 25.90 46.55 -3.09
CA ILE A 125 25.90 46.49 -4.57
C ILE A 125 26.35 45.06 -4.92
N CYS A 126 25.59 44.34 -5.77
CA CYS A 126 25.74 42.90 -5.94
C CYS A 126 26.48 42.52 -7.22
N ALA A 127 27.18 41.35 -7.17
CA ALA A 127 27.70 40.64 -8.33
C ALA A 127 26.65 39.67 -8.87
N GLU A 128 26.91 39.09 -10.06
CA GLU A 128 25.97 38.15 -10.70
C GLU A 128 25.70 36.88 -9.87
N ASP A 129 26.75 36.29 -9.35
CA ASP A 129 26.69 35.06 -8.54
C ASP A 129 26.02 35.29 -7.19
N GLU A 130 26.19 36.48 -6.59
CA GLU A 130 25.56 36.82 -5.31
C GLU A 130 24.05 36.88 -5.34
N ILE A 131 23.48 37.15 -6.52
CA ILE A 131 22.00 37.21 -6.72
C ILE A 131 21.49 36.09 -7.64
N GLY A 132 22.37 35.22 -8.14
CA GLY A 132 22.00 34.04 -8.94
C GLY A 132 21.57 34.35 -10.38
N VAL A 133 21.88 35.52 -10.94
CA VAL A 133 21.58 35.86 -12.34
C VAL A 133 22.70 35.48 -13.32
N GLY A 134 23.85 35.07 -12.79
CA GLY A 134 25.01 34.64 -13.57
C GLY A 134 26.06 33.95 -12.68
N HIS A 135 27.29 33.76 -13.22
CA HIS A 135 28.37 33.05 -12.54
C HIS A 135 29.59 33.92 -12.25
N SER A 136 29.60 35.18 -12.72
CA SER A 136 30.77 36.05 -12.53
C SER A 136 30.82 36.64 -11.13
N HIS A 137 31.98 36.58 -10.50
CA HIS A 137 32.33 37.26 -9.26
C HIS A 137 33.45 38.30 -9.49
N ASP A 138 33.74 38.65 -10.74
CA ASP A 138 34.88 39.55 -11.08
C ASP A 138 34.58 41.02 -10.75
N GLY A 139 33.37 41.33 -10.36
CA GLY A 139 32.93 42.67 -9.96
C GLY A 139 31.39 42.78 -9.82
N ILE A 140 30.90 43.99 -9.57
CA ILE A 140 29.47 44.27 -9.50
C ILE A 140 28.83 44.24 -10.90
N ILE A 141 27.51 43.98 -10.88
CA ILE A 141 26.68 44.07 -12.12
C ILE A 141 26.60 45.55 -12.54
N VAL A 142 27.04 45.83 -13.76
CA VAL A 142 26.85 47.14 -14.41
C VAL A 142 25.79 47.02 -15.49
N LEU A 143 24.67 47.72 -15.28
CA LEU A 143 23.51 47.69 -16.18
C LEU A 143 23.66 48.75 -17.29
N PRO A 144 22.94 48.57 -18.43
CA PRO A 144 22.84 49.57 -19.49
C PRO A 144 22.30 50.92 -18.97
N GLU A 145 22.62 51.99 -19.68
CA GLU A 145 22.24 53.35 -19.26
C GLU A 145 20.73 53.61 -19.26
N ASP A 146 19.96 52.83 -20.00
CA ASP A 146 18.49 52.91 -20.07
C ASP A 146 17.77 52.14 -18.97
N ALA A 147 18.47 51.37 -18.13
CA ALA A 147 17.87 50.63 -17.02
C ALA A 147 17.10 51.59 -16.08
N PRO A 148 15.81 51.34 -15.72
CA PRO A 148 15.01 52.27 -14.91
C PRO A 148 15.44 52.23 -13.42
N VAL A 149 15.87 53.37 -12.88
CA VAL A 149 16.27 53.52 -11.48
C VAL A 149 15.04 53.35 -10.58
N GLY A 150 15.19 52.52 -9.52
CA GLY A 150 14.13 52.22 -8.57
C GLY A 150 13.26 51.01 -8.97
N GLN A 151 13.43 50.48 -10.17
CA GLN A 151 12.69 49.28 -10.58
C GLN A 151 13.17 48.07 -9.75
N PRO A 152 12.24 47.21 -9.26
CA PRO A 152 12.61 45.94 -8.65
C PRO A 152 13.41 45.07 -9.62
N ALA A 153 14.49 44.46 -9.12
CA ALA A 153 15.37 43.63 -9.96
C ALA A 153 14.62 42.45 -10.59
N ALA A 154 13.62 41.87 -9.89
CA ALA A 154 12.78 40.81 -10.41
C ALA A 154 12.01 41.25 -11.69
N GLU A 155 11.51 42.47 -11.73
CA GLU A 155 10.83 43.03 -12.92
C GLU A 155 11.82 43.37 -14.02
N TYR A 156 13.00 43.89 -13.68
CA TYR A 156 14.05 44.22 -14.63
C TYR A 156 14.57 42.95 -15.37
N TYR A 157 14.74 41.86 -14.65
CA TYR A 157 15.17 40.57 -15.19
C TYR A 157 14.00 39.73 -15.76
N HIS A 158 12.76 40.25 -15.72
CA HIS A 158 11.57 39.53 -16.15
C HIS A 158 11.44 38.14 -15.50
N LEU A 159 11.77 38.05 -14.23
CA LEU A 159 11.68 36.80 -13.48
C LEU A 159 10.21 36.46 -13.23
N GLU A 160 9.83 35.34 -13.76
CA GLU A 160 8.49 34.79 -13.54
C GLU A 160 8.58 33.53 -12.69
N SER A 161 7.86 33.51 -11.57
CA SER A 161 7.66 32.25 -10.83
C SER A 161 6.77 31.29 -11.62
N ASP A 162 6.95 30.02 -11.39
CA ASP A 162 6.07 28.97 -11.88
C ASP A 162 5.45 28.22 -10.70
N TRP A 163 4.38 27.49 -10.95
CA TRP A 163 3.78 26.59 -9.98
C TRP A 163 4.02 25.14 -10.38
N VAL A 164 4.44 24.33 -9.42
CA VAL A 164 4.61 22.89 -9.58
C VAL A 164 3.48 22.17 -8.89
N ILE A 165 2.74 21.39 -9.68
CA ILE A 165 1.65 20.54 -9.23
C ILE A 165 2.22 19.13 -9.07
N ASP A 166 2.30 18.63 -7.85
CA ASP A 166 2.74 17.25 -7.59
C ASP A 166 1.54 16.31 -7.59
N ILE A 167 1.49 15.43 -8.59
CA ILE A 167 0.37 14.51 -8.83
C ILE A 167 0.77 13.09 -8.45
N ASP A 168 -0.03 12.45 -7.58
CA ASP A 168 0.06 11.04 -7.25
C ASP A 168 -0.64 10.20 -8.32
N ILE A 169 0.15 9.64 -9.24
CA ILE A 169 -0.38 8.88 -10.37
C ILE A 169 -0.44 7.39 -10.03
N THR A 170 -1.64 6.83 -10.08
CA THR A 170 -1.87 5.40 -9.89
C THR A 170 -1.29 4.56 -11.03
N ALA A 171 -0.97 3.30 -10.77
CA ALA A 171 -0.27 2.44 -11.73
C ALA A 171 -1.04 2.19 -13.05
N ASN A 172 -2.36 2.33 -13.04
CA ASN A 172 -3.22 2.19 -14.22
C ASN A 172 -3.26 3.43 -15.11
N ARG A 173 -2.84 4.61 -14.60
CA ARG A 173 -2.89 5.89 -15.31
C ARG A 173 -1.54 6.23 -15.97
N ALA A 174 -0.94 5.25 -16.67
CA ALA A 174 0.29 5.45 -17.43
C ALA A 174 0.19 6.58 -18.47
N ASP A 175 -1.00 6.83 -18.98
CA ASP A 175 -1.34 7.92 -19.92
C ASP A 175 -1.08 9.33 -19.36
N ALA A 176 -1.13 9.49 -18.04
CA ALA A 176 -0.93 10.77 -17.35
C ALA A 176 0.53 11.00 -16.88
N LEU A 177 1.49 10.14 -17.24
CA LEU A 177 2.91 10.27 -16.86
C LEU A 177 3.67 11.32 -17.71
N SER A 178 3.00 12.37 -18.14
CA SER A 178 3.58 13.48 -18.92
C SER A 178 2.70 14.74 -18.81
N HIS A 179 3.28 15.90 -19.17
CA HIS A 179 2.52 17.15 -19.24
C HIS A 179 1.36 17.06 -20.24
N TYR A 180 1.59 16.49 -21.42
CA TYR A 180 0.55 16.30 -22.43
C TYR A 180 -0.54 15.32 -21.97
N GLY A 181 -0.15 14.25 -21.24
CA GLY A 181 -1.10 13.29 -20.67
C GLY A 181 -2.03 13.93 -19.65
N VAL A 182 -1.49 14.78 -18.77
CA VAL A 182 -2.29 15.56 -17.80
C VAL A 182 -3.14 16.60 -18.50
N ALA A 183 -2.61 17.25 -19.57
CA ALA A 183 -3.36 18.23 -20.38
C ALA A 183 -4.61 17.60 -21.02
N ARG A 184 -4.55 16.34 -21.48
CA ARG A 184 -5.72 15.63 -22.04
C ARG A 184 -6.85 15.48 -21.03
N ASP A 185 -6.53 15.09 -19.80
CA ASP A 185 -7.53 14.96 -18.74
C ASP A 185 -8.13 16.31 -18.36
N LEU A 186 -7.28 17.31 -18.20
CA LEU A 186 -7.73 18.67 -17.92
C LEU A 186 -8.61 19.23 -19.04
N TYR A 187 -8.24 18.99 -20.29
CA TYR A 187 -9.03 19.38 -21.48
C TYR A 187 -10.42 18.75 -21.45
N ALA A 188 -10.51 17.44 -21.21
CA ALA A 188 -11.79 16.75 -21.15
C ALA A 188 -12.69 17.31 -20.04
N TRP A 189 -12.10 17.60 -18.86
CA TRP A 189 -12.80 18.22 -17.75
C TRP A 189 -13.27 19.66 -18.08
N LEU A 190 -12.41 20.48 -18.69
CA LEU A 190 -12.73 21.84 -19.09
C LEU A 190 -13.91 21.86 -20.09
N CYS A 191 -13.89 20.98 -21.09
CA CYS A 191 -14.98 20.84 -22.07
C CYS A 191 -16.30 20.49 -21.40
N GLU A 192 -16.29 19.57 -20.41
CA GLU A 192 -17.52 19.14 -19.71
C GLU A 192 -18.06 20.24 -18.80
N ASN A 193 -17.20 21.05 -18.22
CA ASN A 193 -17.57 22.18 -17.35
C ASN A 193 -17.83 23.50 -18.11
N GLY A 194 -17.90 23.46 -19.46
CA GLY A 194 -18.33 24.58 -20.30
C GLY A 194 -17.26 25.66 -20.52
N TYR A 195 -16.00 25.38 -20.23
CA TYR A 195 -14.91 26.31 -20.54
C TYR A 195 -14.60 26.28 -22.04
N LYS A 196 -14.25 27.45 -22.60
CA LYS A 196 -13.70 27.53 -23.94
C LYS A 196 -12.23 27.11 -23.86
N THR A 197 -11.89 26.03 -24.53
CA THR A 197 -10.56 25.40 -24.43
C THR A 197 -10.19 24.72 -25.75
N SER A 198 -8.91 24.51 -25.99
CA SER A 198 -8.35 23.68 -27.04
C SER A 198 -7.15 22.90 -26.53
N LEU A 199 -6.91 21.73 -27.15
CA LEU A 199 -5.76 20.89 -26.83
C LEU A 199 -4.76 20.98 -27.97
N HIS A 200 -3.52 21.38 -27.69
CA HIS A 200 -2.46 21.60 -28.63
C HIS A 200 -1.39 20.53 -28.53
N ARG A 201 -1.06 19.93 -29.63
CA ARG A 201 0.09 19.03 -29.74
C ARG A 201 1.00 19.55 -30.86
N PRO A 202 2.27 19.87 -30.54
CA PRO A 202 3.20 20.33 -31.58
C PRO A 202 3.29 19.33 -32.73
N ASP A 203 3.29 19.84 -33.97
CA ASP A 203 3.45 19.00 -35.16
C ASP A 203 4.91 18.53 -35.35
N CYS A 204 5.14 17.67 -36.31
CA CYS A 204 6.46 17.19 -36.70
C CYS A 204 6.81 17.58 -38.16
N GLU A 205 6.22 18.64 -38.69
CA GLU A 205 6.41 19.05 -40.10
C GLU A 205 7.85 19.52 -40.36
N ALA A 206 8.52 20.05 -39.34
CA ALA A 206 9.92 20.45 -39.42
C ALA A 206 10.92 19.30 -39.55
N PHE A 207 10.48 18.04 -39.27
CA PHE A 207 11.35 16.89 -39.43
C PHE A 207 11.69 16.62 -40.89
N HIS A 208 12.99 16.59 -41.21
CA HIS A 208 13.47 16.22 -42.53
C HIS A 208 14.81 15.47 -42.43
N VAL A 209 15.10 14.64 -43.41
CA VAL A 209 16.36 13.90 -43.51
C VAL A 209 17.33 14.73 -44.35
N ASP A 210 18.50 15.01 -43.79
CA ASP A 210 19.52 15.86 -44.45
C ASP A 210 20.48 15.03 -45.33
N SER A 211 20.79 13.79 -44.91
CA SER A 211 21.68 12.88 -45.64
C SER A 211 21.33 11.41 -45.35
N HIS A 212 22.07 10.48 -45.98
CA HIS A 212 21.97 9.04 -45.73
C HIS A 212 23.32 8.42 -45.41
N ASP A 213 24.23 9.18 -44.76
CA ASP A 213 25.62 8.80 -44.57
C ASP A 213 25.86 7.92 -43.33
N LEU A 214 24.89 7.77 -42.45
CA LEU A 214 24.99 6.98 -41.23
C LEU A 214 23.80 6.04 -41.05
N PRO A 215 23.63 5.03 -41.90
CA PRO A 215 22.53 4.08 -41.79
C PRO A 215 22.76 3.15 -40.57
N ILE A 216 21.74 2.97 -39.74
CA ILE A 216 21.72 2.04 -38.63
C ILE A 216 20.65 1.00 -38.88
N ASP A 217 20.98 -0.28 -38.82
CA ASP A 217 20.01 -1.37 -38.91
C ASP A 217 19.54 -1.81 -37.53
N VAL A 218 18.34 -2.44 -37.47
CA VAL A 218 17.71 -2.85 -36.23
C VAL A 218 17.12 -4.24 -36.36
N THR A 219 17.44 -5.13 -35.43
CA THR A 219 16.84 -6.46 -35.31
C THR A 219 16.23 -6.63 -33.92
N ILE A 220 14.94 -7.01 -33.86
CA ILE A 220 14.28 -7.41 -32.60
C ILE A 220 14.22 -8.95 -32.61
N GLU A 221 15.02 -9.59 -31.78
CA GLU A 221 14.99 -11.06 -31.62
C GLU A 221 13.87 -11.50 -30.69
N ASN A 222 13.52 -10.69 -29.65
CA ASN A 222 12.44 -10.98 -28.71
C ASN A 222 11.29 -9.98 -28.91
N THR A 223 10.34 -10.34 -29.76
CA THR A 223 9.18 -9.51 -30.12
C THR A 223 8.09 -9.48 -29.02
N GLU A 224 8.16 -10.36 -28.04
CA GLU A 224 7.31 -10.30 -26.83
C GLU A 224 7.79 -9.19 -25.90
N ALA A 225 9.09 -9.14 -25.63
CA ALA A 225 9.70 -8.18 -24.72
C ALA A 225 9.83 -6.77 -25.31
N CYS A 226 10.11 -6.69 -26.65
CA CYS A 226 10.17 -5.43 -27.39
C CYS A 226 9.09 -5.39 -28.46
N ARG A 227 8.06 -4.59 -28.26
CA ARG A 227 6.90 -4.49 -29.17
C ARG A 227 7.17 -3.59 -30.37
N ARG A 228 7.95 -2.54 -30.17
CA ARG A 228 8.36 -1.58 -31.21
C ARG A 228 9.71 -1.00 -30.85
N TYR A 229 10.55 -0.85 -31.83
CA TYR A 229 11.83 -0.17 -31.72
C TYR A 229 12.05 0.74 -32.91
N ALA A 230 12.26 2.01 -32.64
CA ALA A 230 12.53 3.00 -33.68
C ALA A 230 13.80 3.75 -33.35
N CYS A 231 14.61 4.06 -34.35
CA CYS A 231 15.80 4.88 -34.21
C CYS A 231 16.04 5.78 -35.42
N VAL A 232 16.84 6.80 -35.19
CA VAL A 232 17.36 7.70 -36.23
C VAL A 232 18.77 8.16 -35.88
N SER A 233 19.66 8.25 -36.85
CA SER A 233 21.01 8.78 -36.66
C SER A 233 21.07 10.26 -36.97
N ILE A 234 21.88 11.00 -36.24
CA ILE A 234 22.12 12.43 -36.41
C ILE A 234 23.62 12.67 -36.31
N LYS A 235 24.20 13.28 -37.32
CA LYS A 235 25.62 13.61 -37.45
C LYS A 235 25.90 15.06 -37.11
N ASP A 236 27.17 15.36 -36.89
CA ASP A 236 27.68 16.70 -36.67
C ASP A 236 27.05 17.41 -35.45
N CYS A 237 26.61 16.67 -34.41
CA CYS A 237 26.07 17.26 -33.19
C CYS A 237 27.18 17.92 -32.36
N GLU A 238 26.90 19.11 -31.85
CA GLU A 238 27.73 19.76 -30.83
C GLU A 238 27.10 19.53 -29.45
N VAL A 239 27.71 18.67 -28.64
CA VAL A 239 27.31 18.45 -27.23
C VAL A 239 27.79 19.64 -26.42
N LYS A 240 26.88 20.38 -25.83
CA LYS A 240 27.09 21.58 -25.02
C LYS A 240 26.00 21.78 -23.97
N GLU A 241 26.13 22.81 -23.17
CA GLU A 241 25.13 23.19 -22.21
C GLU A 241 23.79 23.52 -22.92
N SER A 242 22.70 23.08 -22.31
CA SER A 242 21.33 23.33 -22.83
C SER A 242 20.98 24.82 -22.79
N PRO A 243 20.15 25.31 -23.72
CA PRO A 243 19.65 26.69 -23.65
C PRO A 243 18.81 26.90 -22.38
N GLN A 244 18.75 28.15 -21.94
CA GLN A 244 18.15 28.51 -20.64
C GLN A 244 16.70 27.99 -20.50
N TRP A 245 15.87 28.18 -21.54
CA TRP A 245 14.46 27.74 -21.49
C TRP A 245 14.30 26.22 -21.22
N LEU A 246 15.21 25.37 -21.74
CA LEU A 246 15.20 23.94 -21.56
C LEU A 246 15.65 23.57 -20.13
N ARG A 247 16.71 24.23 -19.66
CA ARG A 247 17.19 24.08 -18.27
C ARG A 247 16.14 24.49 -17.27
N ASP A 248 15.47 25.61 -17.49
CA ASP A 248 14.42 26.12 -16.59
C ASP A 248 13.25 25.15 -16.49
N LYS A 249 12.75 24.64 -17.62
CA LYS A 249 11.66 23.66 -17.64
C LYS A 249 11.99 22.39 -16.86
N LEU A 250 13.19 21.83 -17.08
CA LEU A 250 13.61 20.62 -16.40
C LEU A 250 13.87 20.86 -14.91
N SER A 251 14.55 21.95 -14.57
CA SER A 251 14.85 22.31 -13.17
C SER A 251 13.57 22.60 -12.37
N THR A 252 12.58 23.24 -12.99
CA THR A 252 11.29 23.53 -12.34
C THR A 252 10.61 22.26 -11.84
N ILE A 253 10.68 21.17 -12.61
CA ILE A 253 10.11 19.88 -12.20
C ILE A 253 11.08 18.98 -11.40
N GLY A 254 12.25 19.52 -11.03
CA GLY A 254 13.26 18.85 -10.20
C GLY A 254 14.24 17.96 -10.93
N LEU A 255 14.35 18.04 -12.26
CA LEU A 255 15.37 17.35 -13.04
C LEU A 255 16.61 18.22 -13.17
N ARG A 256 17.79 17.63 -12.94
CA ARG A 256 19.06 18.31 -13.11
C ARG A 256 19.47 18.31 -14.60
N PRO A 257 19.66 19.46 -15.24
CA PRO A 257 20.20 19.53 -16.59
C PRO A 257 21.63 18.94 -16.67
N ILE A 258 21.95 18.30 -17.77
CA ILE A 258 23.24 17.61 -18.01
C ILE A 258 23.92 18.22 -19.23
N ASN A 259 23.35 18.00 -20.43
CA ASN A 259 23.77 18.59 -21.70
C ASN A 259 22.60 18.62 -22.67
N ASN A 260 22.73 19.36 -23.76
CA ASN A 260 21.64 19.57 -24.71
C ASN A 260 21.02 18.27 -25.26
N ILE A 261 21.81 17.22 -25.51
CA ILE A 261 21.29 15.95 -26.06
C ILE A 261 20.50 15.16 -25.01
N VAL A 262 21.07 14.97 -23.82
CA VAL A 262 20.40 14.25 -22.72
C VAL A 262 19.16 15.00 -22.25
N ASP A 263 19.24 16.33 -22.17
CA ASP A 263 18.12 17.17 -21.73
C ASP A 263 16.98 17.16 -22.75
N ILE A 264 17.24 17.06 -24.07
CA ILE A 264 16.24 16.83 -25.10
C ILE A 264 15.49 15.52 -24.84
N THR A 265 16.19 14.41 -24.54
CA THR A 265 15.52 13.14 -24.28
C THR A 265 14.67 13.19 -23.01
N ASN A 266 15.16 13.85 -21.95
CA ASN A 266 14.39 14.09 -20.73
C ASN A 266 13.17 15.00 -20.99
N TYR A 267 13.33 16.05 -21.78
CA TYR A 267 12.23 16.94 -22.16
C TYR A 267 11.11 16.17 -22.89
N VAL A 268 11.45 15.35 -23.89
CA VAL A 268 10.47 14.56 -24.65
C VAL A 268 9.74 13.57 -23.73
N MET A 269 10.47 12.93 -22.82
CA MET A 269 9.87 12.03 -21.83
C MET A 269 8.90 12.75 -20.90
N MET A 270 9.24 13.93 -20.39
CA MET A 270 8.39 14.69 -19.48
C MET A 270 7.26 15.41 -20.20
N ALA A 271 7.49 15.81 -21.44
CA ALA A 271 6.50 16.47 -22.29
C ALA A 271 5.37 15.51 -22.73
N TYR A 272 5.75 14.33 -23.24
CA TYR A 272 4.84 13.44 -23.96
C TYR A 272 4.69 12.06 -23.34
N GLY A 273 5.59 11.64 -22.44
CA GLY A 273 5.56 10.33 -21.80
C GLY A 273 6.31 9.23 -22.56
N GLN A 274 7.13 9.60 -23.56
CA GLN A 274 7.96 8.67 -24.29
C GLN A 274 9.41 8.70 -23.75
N PRO A 275 9.85 7.69 -22.99
CA PRO A 275 11.24 7.59 -22.64
C PRO A 275 12.11 7.33 -23.87
N MET A 276 13.26 7.96 -23.90
CA MET A 276 14.21 7.87 -25.01
C MET A 276 15.61 7.63 -24.48
N HIS A 277 16.46 7.06 -25.33
CA HIS A 277 17.89 6.97 -25.09
C HIS A 277 18.69 7.51 -26.29
N CYS A 278 19.89 7.96 -26.02
CA CYS A 278 20.80 8.44 -27.04
C CYS A 278 22.12 7.71 -26.91
N PHE A 279 22.52 7.00 -27.96
CA PHE A 279 23.82 6.33 -28.06
C PHE A 279 24.82 7.18 -28.82
N ASP A 280 26.08 7.13 -28.44
CA ASP A 280 27.18 7.54 -29.28
C ASP A 280 27.25 6.59 -30.51
N ALA A 281 27.17 7.11 -31.71
CA ALA A 281 27.10 6.30 -32.94
C ALA A 281 28.34 5.47 -33.17
N ASP A 282 29.54 5.97 -32.75
CA ASP A 282 30.80 5.23 -32.86
C ASP A 282 30.83 3.96 -32.00
N MET A 283 29.97 3.92 -30.95
CA MET A 283 29.84 2.75 -30.08
C MET A 283 28.84 1.72 -30.62
N VAL A 284 28.06 2.05 -31.63
CA VAL A 284 27.16 1.10 -32.31
C VAL A 284 27.96 0.30 -33.34
N THR A 285 28.76 -0.63 -32.84
CA THR A 285 29.64 -1.48 -33.67
C THR A 285 28.85 -2.23 -34.72
N GLY A 286 29.31 -2.18 -35.98
CA GLY A 286 28.62 -2.80 -37.11
C GLY A 286 27.46 -1.98 -37.65
N HIS A 287 27.15 -0.80 -37.11
CA HIS A 287 25.98 0.00 -37.41
C HIS A 287 24.66 -0.81 -37.31
N HIS A 288 24.63 -1.73 -36.35
CA HIS A 288 23.52 -2.64 -36.14
C HIS A 288 23.15 -2.74 -34.67
N ILE A 289 21.89 -2.49 -34.38
CA ILE A 289 21.29 -2.62 -33.04
C ILE A 289 20.50 -3.92 -32.97
N VAL A 290 20.78 -4.74 -31.96
CA VAL A 290 20.09 -6.02 -31.71
C VAL A 290 19.42 -5.97 -30.34
N VAL A 291 18.10 -6.10 -30.31
CA VAL A 291 17.29 -6.10 -29.07
C VAL A 291 16.99 -7.56 -28.68
N LYS A 292 17.62 -8.05 -27.62
CA LYS A 292 17.59 -9.47 -27.24
C LYS A 292 17.72 -9.74 -25.75
N ALA A 293 17.37 -10.96 -25.31
CA ALA A 293 17.39 -11.39 -23.92
C ALA A 293 18.36 -12.57 -23.64
N ASP A 294 19.29 -12.89 -24.55
CA ASP A 294 20.22 -14.00 -24.46
C ASP A 294 21.58 -13.65 -23.81
N ASN A 295 21.60 -12.64 -22.95
CA ASN A 295 22.82 -12.12 -22.33
C ASN A 295 23.05 -12.62 -20.88
N ALA A 296 22.37 -13.68 -20.45
CA ALA A 296 22.48 -14.23 -19.11
C ALA A 296 23.95 -14.55 -18.74
N GLY A 297 24.36 -14.12 -17.55
CA GLY A 297 25.74 -14.29 -17.05
C GLY A 297 26.76 -13.26 -17.51
N LYS A 298 26.44 -12.36 -18.46
CA LYS A 298 27.33 -11.29 -18.88
C LYS A 298 27.35 -10.17 -17.85
N GLU A 299 28.53 -9.58 -17.61
CA GLU A 299 28.68 -8.36 -16.82
C GLU A 299 28.22 -7.15 -17.62
N PHE A 300 27.44 -6.29 -16.96
CA PHE A 300 26.99 -5.00 -17.49
C PHE A 300 27.40 -3.90 -16.51
N VAL A 301 28.02 -2.85 -17.01
CA VAL A 301 28.44 -1.70 -16.20
C VAL A 301 27.57 -0.50 -16.53
N THR A 302 26.87 0.03 -15.53
CA THR A 302 25.97 1.18 -15.68
C THR A 302 26.75 2.48 -15.97
N LEU A 303 26.04 3.52 -16.43
CA LEU A 303 26.61 4.88 -16.62
C LEU A 303 27.34 5.40 -15.37
N TYR A 304 26.89 4.99 -14.17
CA TYR A 304 27.53 5.40 -12.90
C TYR A 304 28.63 4.45 -12.43
N GLY A 305 28.97 3.42 -13.21
CA GLY A 305 30.05 2.49 -12.91
C GLY A 305 29.67 1.31 -12.02
N GLU A 306 28.41 1.11 -11.74
CA GLU A 306 27.91 -0.04 -10.99
C GLU A 306 27.90 -1.29 -11.88
N LYS A 307 28.33 -2.43 -11.31
CA LYS A 307 28.41 -3.71 -12.01
C LYS A 307 27.20 -4.58 -11.71
N HIS A 308 26.56 -5.08 -12.75
CA HIS A 308 25.42 -6.00 -12.67
C HIS A 308 25.67 -7.23 -13.54
N ILE A 309 25.10 -8.36 -13.13
CA ILE A 309 25.10 -9.58 -13.94
C ILE A 309 23.73 -9.77 -14.55
N LEU A 310 23.66 -9.77 -15.89
CA LEU A 310 22.41 -9.93 -16.62
C LEU A 310 21.86 -11.34 -16.43
N GLY A 311 20.53 -11.46 -16.36
CA GLY A 311 19.79 -12.70 -16.25
C GLY A 311 19.03 -13.09 -17.51
N GLU A 312 18.38 -14.24 -17.48
CA GLU A 312 17.62 -14.83 -18.60
C GLU A 312 16.44 -13.97 -19.09
N HIS A 313 15.91 -13.10 -18.20
CA HIS A 313 14.78 -12.24 -18.51
C HIS A 313 15.18 -10.76 -18.62
N ASP A 314 16.47 -10.45 -18.72
CA ASP A 314 16.91 -9.08 -18.92
C ASP A 314 16.99 -8.80 -20.42
N LEU A 315 16.10 -7.92 -20.88
CA LEU A 315 16.15 -7.43 -22.25
C LEU A 315 17.30 -6.43 -22.36
N ALA A 316 18.18 -6.63 -23.31
CA ALA A 316 19.30 -5.72 -23.58
C ALA A 316 19.23 -5.18 -25.00
N ILE A 317 19.63 -3.92 -25.16
CA ILE A 317 19.93 -3.31 -26.43
C ILE A 317 21.43 -3.50 -26.63
N CYS A 318 21.80 -4.22 -27.68
CA CYS A 318 23.18 -4.63 -27.97
C CYS A 318 23.64 -4.03 -29.31
N ASN A 319 24.94 -3.80 -29.44
CA ASN A 319 25.60 -3.77 -30.72
C ASN A 319 25.99 -5.21 -31.14
N GLU A 320 26.80 -5.39 -32.18
CA GLU A 320 27.23 -6.75 -32.61
C GLU A 320 28.09 -7.49 -31.58
N GLN A 321 28.69 -6.78 -30.60
CA GLN A 321 29.68 -7.35 -29.67
C GLN A 321 29.13 -7.49 -28.25
N GLU A 322 28.47 -6.45 -27.72
CA GLU A 322 28.13 -6.37 -26.29
C GLU A 322 26.82 -5.65 -26.01
N PRO A 323 26.21 -5.83 -24.80
CA PRO A 323 25.06 -5.07 -24.37
C PRO A 323 25.45 -3.61 -24.06
N MET A 324 24.74 -2.67 -24.69
CA MET A 324 24.91 -1.24 -24.52
C MET A 324 23.97 -0.64 -23.47
N CYS A 325 22.79 -1.26 -23.30
CA CYS A 325 21.76 -0.76 -22.41
C CYS A 325 20.91 -1.91 -21.87
N ILE A 326 20.51 -1.88 -20.59
CA ILE A 326 19.40 -2.68 -20.10
C ILE A 326 18.13 -1.97 -20.56
N ALA A 327 17.45 -2.55 -21.55
CA ALA A 327 16.35 -1.93 -22.28
C ALA A 327 15.28 -1.31 -21.36
N GLY A 328 15.04 -0.02 -21.52
CA GLY A 328 14.05 0.73 -20.73
C GLY A 328 14.35 0.87 -19.23
N VAL A 329 15.54 0.45 -18.76
CA VAL A 329 15.96 0.53 -17.36
C VAL A 329 17.16 1.43 -17.19
N PHE A 330 18.32 1.10 -17.79
CA PHE A 330 19.54 1.86 -17.54
C PHE A 330 20.55 1.75 -18.67
N GLY A 331 21.18 2.88 -19.06
CA GLY A 331 22.25 2.94 -20.05
C GLY A 331 23.58 2.40 -19.54
N GLY A 332 24.41 1.88 -20.44
CA GLY A 332 25.75 1.38 -20.16
C GLY A 332 26.81 2.48 -20.25
N LYS A 333 27.89 2.31 -19.48
CA LYS A 333 29.00 3.28 -19.38
C LYS A 333 29.70 3.56 -20.72
N GLY A 334 29.78 2.57 -21.61
CA GLY A 334 30.51 2.69 -22.86
C GLY A 334 29.76 3.31 -24.03
N SER A 335 28.44 3.45 -23.92
CA SER A 335 27.58 3.82 -25.06
C SER A 335 26.81 5.15 -24.88
N GLY A 336 27.07 5.85 -23.77
CA GLY A 336 26.43 7.15 -23.49
C GLY A 336 27.02 8.30 -24.29
N THR A 337 26.36 9.47 -24.24
CA THR A 337 26.76 10.70 -24.91
C THR A 337 27.68 11.54 -24.01
N TYR A 338 28.84 11.93 -24.53
CA TYR A 338 29.88 12.72 -23.87
C TYR A 338 30.14 14.00 -24.64
N GLU A 339 30.90 14.93 -24.08
CA GLU A 339 31.29 16.19 -24.75
C GLU A 339 32.04 15.97 -26.08
N THR A 340 32.71 14.82 -26.22
CA THR A 340 33.46 14.46 -27.44
C THR A 340 32.55 13.82 -28.52
N THR A 341 31.36 13.42 -28.18
CA THR A 341 30.42 12.78 -29.13
C THR A 341 29.98 13.77 -30.21
N ARG A 342 29.99 13.32 -31.47
CA ARG A 342 29.58 14.11 -32.63
C ARG A 342 28.42 13.49 -33.38
N ASP A 343 28.40 12.20 -33.49
CA ASP A 343 27.38 11.45 -34.18
C ASP A 343 26.57 10.65 -33.14
N VAL A 344 25.25 10.74 -33.20
CA VAL A 344 24.38 10.12 -32.23
C VAL A 344 23.29 9.27 -32.88
N VAL A 345 22.84 8.26 -32.16
CA VAL A 345 21.67 7.46 -32.51
C VAL A 345 20.61 7.64 -31.44
N LEU A 346 19.52 8.30 -31.81
CA LEU A 346 18.33 8.43 -30.96
C LEU A 346 17.49 7.16 -31.00
N GLU A 347 17.11 6.67 -29.85
CA GLU A 347 16.21 5.53 -29.65
C GLU A 347 14.87 5.99 -29.12
N SER A 348 13.81 5.39 -29.64
CA SER A 348 12.46 5.50 -29.11
C SER A 348 11.75 4.15 -29.24
N ALA A 349 11.39 3.51 -28.14
CA ALA A 349 10.92 2.14 -28.14
C ALA A 349 9.62 1.96 -27.32
N CYS A 350 8.99 0.80 -27.49
CA CYS A 350 7.89 0.32 -26.64
C CYS A 350 8.20 -1.09 -26.14
N PHE A 351 8.58 -1.20 -24.87
CA PHE A 351 8.91 -2.47 -24.21
C PHE A 351 7.70 -3.04 -23.46
N HIS A 352 7.72 -4.36 -23.23
CA HIS A 352 6.67 -5.03 -22.47
C HIS A 352 6.79 -4.72 -20.97
N PRO A 353 5.74 -4.19 -20.30
CA PRO A 353 5.79 -3.72 -18.92
C PRO A 353 6.34 -4.72 -17.91
N THR A 354 5.94 -5.99 -18.02
CA THR A 354 6.37 -7.05 -17.09
C THR A 354 7.87 -7.35 -17.19
N TRP A 355 8.44 -7.30 -18.40
CA TRP A 355 9.88 -7.52 -18.61
C TRP A 355 10.67 -6.40 -17.94
N ILE A 356 10.31 -5.15 -18.18
CA ILE A 356 11.03 -4.00 -17.59
C ILE A 356 10.90 -4.01 -16.06
N ARG A 357 9.71 -4.29 -15.52
CA ARG A 357 9.49 -4.36 -14.07
C ARG A 357 10.35 -5.46 -13.41
N LYS A 358 10.47 -6.63 -14.06
CA LYS A 358 11.30 -7.73 -13.53
C LYS A 358 12.78 -7.35 -13.53
N SER A 359 13.29 -6.77 -14.62
CA SER A 359 14.70 -6.33 -14.72
C SER A 359 15.00 -5.20 -13.74
N ALA A 360 14.17 -4.15 -13.67
CA ALA A 360 14.34 -3.05 -12.73
C ALA A 360 14.41 -3.53 -11.27
N ARG A 361 13.51 -4.41 -10.88
CA ARG A 361 13.50 -5.00 -9.51
C ARG A 361 14.68 -5.91 -9.24
N ARG A 362 15.07 -6.73 -10.22
CA ARG A 362 16.20 -7.65 -10.08
C ARG A 362 17.48 -6.91 -9.80
N HIS A 363 17.73 -5.83 -10.53
CA HIS A 363 18.94 -5.01 -10.41
C HIS A 363 18.83 -3.91 -9.35
N GLY A 364 17.65 -3.70 -8.75
CA GLY A 364 17.43 -2.60 -7.79
C GLY A 364 17.50 -1.21 -8.43
N LEU A 365 17.32 -1.12 -9.77
CA LEU A 365 17.41 0.11 -10.55
C LEU A 365 15.99 0.68 -10.78
N SER A 366 15.76 1.91 -10.34
CA SER A 366 14.52 2.64 -10.57
C SER A 366 14.84 3.97 -11.23
N THR A 367 14.32 4.18 -12.45
CA THR A 367 14.51 5.40 -13.23
C THR A 367 13.17 5.93 -13.73
N ASP A 368 13.13 7.20 -14.13
CA ASP A 368 11.95 7.79 -14.77
C ASP A 368 11.50 7.04 -16.03
N ALA A 369 12.44 6.46 -16.76
CA ALA A 369 12.18 5.63 -17.93
C ALA A 369 11.54 4.28 -17.51
N SER A 370 12.15 3.55 -16.57
CA SER A 370 11.63 2.27 -16.10
C SER A 370 10.26 2.41 -15.45
N PHE A 371 10.02 3.50 -14.71
CA PHE A 371 8.75 3.84 -14.10
C PHE A 371 7.60 3.98 -15.13
N ARG A 372 7.90 4.54 -16.32
CA ARG A 372 6.93 4.65 -17.41
C ARG A 372 6.75 3.33 -18.15
N TYR A 373 7.83 2.66 -18.53
CA TYR A 373 7.76 1.40 -19.27
C TYR A 373 7.07 0.28 -18.47
N GLU A 374 7.33 0.18 -17.16
CA GLU A 374 6.70 -0.86 -16.32
C GLU A 374 5.18 -0.69 -16.15
N ARG A 375 4.65 0.52 -16.44
CA ARG A 375 3.21 0.82 -16.45
C ARG A 375 2.59 0.74 -17.84
N GLY A 376 3.40 0.87 -18.87
CA GLY A 376 3.01 0.82 -20.28
C GLY A 376 3.15 2.18 -20.96
N VAL A 377 3.86 2.18 -22.07
CA VAL A 377 4.03 3.34 -22.95
C VAL A 377 3.21 3.13 -24.22
N ASP A 378 2.64 4.20 -24.77
CA ASP A 378 1.90 4.16 -26.04
C ASP A 378 2.83 3.76 -27.20
N PRO A 379 2.61 2.59 -27.84
CA PRO A 379 3.45 2.20 -28.96
C PRO A 379 3.38 3.17 -30.15
N ASN A 380 2.29 3.95 -30.30
CA ASN A 380 2.14 4.91 -31.38
C ASN A 380 2.87 6.23 -31.12
N LEU A 381 3.28 6.48 -29.88
CA LEU A 381 4.02 7.68 -29.49
C LEU A 381 5.50 7.61 -29.91
N ALA A 382 6.06 6.41 -30.11
CA ALA A 382 7.47 6.20 -30.38
C ALA A 382 7.99 7.05 -31.56
N ILE A 383 7.31 7.08 -32.69
CA ILE A 383 7.71 7.85 -33.87
C ILE A 383 7.54 9.36 -33.64
N TYR A 384 6.47 9.76 -32.97
CA TYR A 384 6.24 11.16 -32.66
C TYR A 384 7.34 11.70 -31.73
N GLY A 385 7.65 11.00 -30.64
CA GLY A 385 8.72 11.37 -29.72
C GLY A 385 10.07 11.44 -30.40
N LEU A 386 10.38 10.45 -31.26
CA LEU A 386 11.63 10.40 -32.02
C LEU A 386 11.77 11.61 -32.96
N LYS A 387 10.73 11.99 -33.70
CA LYS A 387 10.73 13.17 -34.56
C LYS A 387 10.91 14.47 -33.78
N GLN A 388 10.20 14.64 -32.66
CA GLN A 388 10.35 15.82 -31.80
C GLN A 388 11.78 15.95 -31.25
N ALA A 389 12.38 14.85 -30.80
CA ALA A 389 13.76 14.84 -30.32
C ALA A 389 14.75 15.18 -31.45
N ALA A 390 14.55 14.61 -32.65
CA ALA A 390 15.42 14.89 -33.81
C ALA A 390 15.34 16.37 -34.23
N ILE A 391 14.14 16.96 -34.30
CA ILE A 391 13.96 18.39 -34.57
C ILE A 391 14.71 19.24 -33.53
N LEU A 392 14.59 18.91 -32.24
CA LEU A 392 15.31 19.64 -31.19
C LEU A 392 16.83 19.46 -31.29
N CYS A 393 17.32 18.29 -31.68
CA CYS A 393 18.75 18.07 -31.90
C CYS A 393 19.27 18.90 -33.10
N GLN A 394 18.50 18.99 -34.18
CA GLN A 394 18.86 19.88 -35.29
C GLN A 394 18.92 21.34 -34.84
N GLN A 395 17.96 21.80 -34.05
CA GLN A 395 17.86 23.20 -33.60
C GLN A 395 18.90 23.57 -32.53
N LEU A 396 19.15 22.68 -31.54
CA LEU A 396 19.93 22.99 -30.34
C LEU A 396 21.36 22.44 -30.36
N ALA A 397 21.60 21.39 -31.14
CA ALA A 397 22.93 20.81 -31.29
C ALA A 397 23.54 20.99 -32.68
N GLY A 398 22.83 21.60 -33.64
CA GLY A 398 23.29 21.80 -35.01
C GLY A 398 23.37 20.52 -35.83
N GLY A 399 22.82 19.41 -35.31
CA GLY A 399 22.92 18.09 -35.90
C GLY A 399 22.16 17.96 -37.23
N LYS A 400 22.57 17.00 -38.07
CA LYS A 400 21.97 16.68 -39.37
C LYS A 400 21.39 15.27 -39.34
N VAL A 401 20.11 15.11 -39.59
CA VAL A 401 19.48 13.79 -39.67
C VAL A 401 20.05 13.01 -40.84
N SER A 402 20.67 11.85 -40.55
CA SER A 402 21.57 11.14 -41.48
C SER A 402 21.08 9.76 -41.91
N MET A 403 19.80 9.47 -41.70
CA MET A 403 19.09 8.31 -42.22
C MET A 403 17.57 8.49 -42.12
N GLU A 404 16.81 7.70 -42.90
CA GLU A 404 15.39 7.55 -42.68
C GLU A 404 15.13 6.88 -41.32
N ILE A 405 14.00 7.19 -40.66
CA ILE A 405 13.62 6.53 -39.42
C ILE A 405 13.52 5.04 -39.67
N LYS A 406 14.34 4.27 -38.97
CA LYS A 406 14.20 2.81 -38.90
C LYS A 406 13.16 2.48 -37.84
N ASP A 407 12.04 1.89 -38.28
CA ASP A 407 10.91 1.53 -37.42
C ASP A 407 10.59 0.04 -37.56
N VAL A 408 10.83 -0.72 -36.51
CA VAL A 408 10.54 -2.15 -36.46
C VAL A 408 9.34 -2.37 -35.52
N TYR A 409 8.16 -2.60 -36.11
CA TYR A 409 6.90 -2.79 -35.39
C TYR A 409 6.17 -4.06 -35.88
N PRO A 410 6.58 -5.24 -35.38
CA PRO A 410 6.08 -6.53 -35.88
C PRO A 410 4.57 -6.72 -35.73
N ASN A 411 4.04 -6.35 -34.54
CA ASN A 411 2.65 -6.54 -34.17
C ASN A 411 2.00 -5.21 -33.81
N LYS A 412 1.38 -4.56 -34.79
CA LYS A 412 0.73 -3.24 -34.61
C LYS A 412 -0.45 -3.31 -33.66
N VAL A 413 -0.50 -2.39 -32.69
CA VAL A 413 -1.61 -2.21 -31.75
C VAL A 413 -2.44 -1.03 -32.22
N GLU A 414 -3.67 -1.26 -32.66
CA GLU A 414 -4.59 -0.23 -33.15
C GLU A 414 -5.46 0.41 -32.05
N GLY A 415 -5.58 -0.25 -30.90
CA GLY A 415 -6.43 0.15 -29.78
C GLY A 415 -7.26 -1.03 -29.27
N PHE A 416 -8.16 -0.75 -28.33
CA PHE A 416 -9.00 -1.77 -27.69
C PHE A 416 -10.47 -1.56 -28.08
N PRO A 417 -11.13 -2.53 -28.78
CA PRO A 417 -12.54 -2.42 -29.10
C PRO A 417 -13.40 -2.64 -27.87
N VAL A 418 -14.30 -1.71 -27.56
CA VAL A 418 -15.23 -1.79 -26.44
C VAL A 418 -16.64 -1.43 -26.88
N ARG A 419 -17.63 -2.29 -26.63
CA ARG A 419 -19.04 -1.96 -26.81
C ARG A 419 -19.62 -1.36 -25.53
N LEU A 420 -20.03 -0.10 -25.54
CA LEU A 420 -20.70 0.59 -24.46
C LEU A 420 -22.22 0.66 -24.74
N ASN A 421 -23.03 0.07 -23.86
CA ASN A 421 -24.47 0.20 -23.90
C ASN A 421 -24.93 1.38 -23.02
N TYR A 422 -25.83 2.24 -23.53
CA TYR A 422 -26.29 3.44 -22.81
C TYR A 422 -27.05 3.10 -21.52
N GLU A 423 -27.95 2.11 -21.58
CA GLU A 423 -28.70 1.69 -20.39
C GLU A 423 -27.79 1.08 -19.31
N TYR A 424 -26.78 0.32 -19.73
CA TYR A 424 -25.77 -0.20 -18.82
C TYR A 424 -24.97 0.93 -18.15
N CYS A 425 -24.57 1.94 -18.91
CA CYS A 425 -23.87 3.11 -18.42
C CYS A 425 -24.70 3.86 -17.36
N ASP A 426 -25.94 4.23 -17.71
CA ASP A 426 -26.86 4.94 -16.82
C ASP A 426 -27.15 4.15 -15.54
N ARG A 427 -27.36 2.84 -15.67
CA ARG A 427 -27.61 1.96 -14.52
C ARG A 427 -26.41 1.83 -13.58
N LEU A 428 -25.19 1.74 -14.12
CA LEU A 428 -23.98 1.63 -13.33
C LEU A 428 -23.67 2.93 -12.60
N ILE A 429 -23.85 4.07 -13.26
CA ILE A 429 -23.68 5.41 -12.68
C ILE A 429 -24.81 5.71 -11.66
N GLY A 430 -26.02 5.20 -11.89
CA GLY A 430 -27.19 5.49 -11.09
C GLY A 430 -27.94 6.77 -11.49
N LYS A 431 -27.53 7.39 -12.60
CA LYS A 431 -28.12 8.61 -13.17
C LYS A 431 -28.14 8.52 -14.70
N ARG A 432 -29.17 9.08 -15.34
CA ARG A 432 -29.21 9.26 -16.78
C ARG A 432 -28.39 10.48 -17.19
N LEU A 433 -27.30 10.26 -17.92
CA LEU A 433 -26.45 11.33 -18.43
C LEU A 433 -26.94 11.88 -19.79
N GLY A 434 -27.61 11.06 -20.58
CA GLY A 434 -27.99 11.37 -21.96
C GLY A 434 -26.86 11.00 -22.96
N GLN A 435 -27.29 10.57 -24.16
CA GLN A 435 -26.37 10.06 -25.19
C GLN A 435 -25.35 11.10 -25.65
N GLU A 436 -25.76 12.38 -25.83
CA GLU A 436 -24.86 13.45 -26.27
C GLU A 436 -23.75 13.75 -25.25
N THR A 437 -24.04 13.71 -23.94
CA THR A 437 -23.03 13.88 -22.90
C THR A 437 -22.03 12.73 -22.91
N ILE A 438 -22.53 11.48 -23.00
CA ILE A 438 -21.67 10.30 -23.10
C ILE A 438 -20.74 10.40 -24.32
N LYS A 439 -21.28 10.73 -25.51
CA LYS A 439 -20.51 10.88 -26.75
C LYS A 439 -19.45 11.97 -26.64
N ARG A 440 -19.82 13.13 -26.12
CA ARG A 440 -18.91 14.25 -25.92
C ARG A 440 -17.74 13.87 -25.01
N ILE A 441 -18.01 13.22 -23.90
CA ILE A 441 -16.96 12.82 -22.95
C ILE A 441 -16.00 11.80 -23.58
N VAL A 442 -16.51 10.73 -24.18
CA VAL A 442 -15.64 9.71 -24.80
C VAL A 442 -14.80 10.27 -25.94
N GLN A 443 -15.35 11.21 -26.74
CA GLN A 443 -14.62 11.90 -27.81
C GLN A 443 -13.52 12.81 -27.25
N ASN A 444 -13.80 13.57 -26.17
CA ASN A 444 -12.82 14.43 -25.52
C ASN A 444 -11.70 13.63 -24.83
N LEU A 445 -11.93 12.35 -24.52
CA LEU A 445 -10.93 11.39 -24.05
C LEU A 445 -10.24 10.65 -25.22
N GLU A 446 -10.38 11.13 -26.45
CA GLU A 446 -9.79 10.56 -27.66
C GLU A 446 -10.24 9.11 -27.98
N MET A 447 -11.34 8.62 -27.37
CA MET A 447 -11.94 7.35 -27.74
C MET A 447 -12.70 7.51 -29.07
N ARG A 448 -12.28 6.79 -30.10
CA ARG A 448 -12.90 6.88 -31.43
C ARG A 448 -14.21 6.09 -31.47
N ILE A 449 -15.33 6.75 -31.82
CA ILE A 449 -16.60 6.10 -32.08
C ILE A 449 -16.52 5.45 -33.47
N VAL A 450 -16.54 4.10 -33.51
CA VAL A 450 -16.49 3.30 -34.76
C VAL A 450 -17.88 3.13 -35.32
N LYS A 451 -18.87 2.89 -34.44
CA LYS A 451 -20.28 2.72 -34.82
C LYS A 451 -21.16 3.21 -33.68
N GLU A 452 -22.30 3.76 -34.04
CA GLU A 452 -23.38 4.17 -33.14
C GLU A 452 -24.70 3.55 -33.57
N ASP A 453 -25.51 3.15 -32.56
CA ASP A 453 -26.91 2.73 -32.75
C ASP A 453 -27.73 3.18 -31.53
N ASP A 454 -29.05 2.93 -31.58
CA ASP A 454 -29.99 3.33 -30.50
C ASP A 454 -29.64 2.76 -29.13
N LEU A 455 -28.87 1.68 -29.07
CA LEU A 455 -28.54 0.96 -27.83
C LEU A 455 -27.18 1.37 -27.26
N GLY A 456 -26.27 1.94 -28.07
CA GLY A 456 -24.94 2.29 -27.58
C GLY A 456 -23.88 2.58 -28.64
N LEU A 457 -22.62 2.56 -28.22
CA LEU A 457 -21.44 2.91 -28.99
C LEU A 457 -20.48 1.74 -29.12
N ASP A 458 -19.97 1.48 -30.32
CA ASP A 458 -18.77 0.69 -30.52
C ASP A 458 -17.57 1.65 -30.51
N LEU A 459 -16.74 1.55 -29.51
CA LEU A 459 -15.60 2.42 -29.27
C LEU A 459 -14.29 1.70 -29.62
N MET A 460 -13.32 2.47 -30.12
CA MET A 460 -11.93 2.07 -30.18
C MET A 460 -11.17 2.93 -29.19
N VAL A 461 -10.78 2.33 -28.08
CA VAL A 461 -10.04 2.99 -26.99
C VAL A 461 -8.56 3.10 -27.39
N PRO A 462 -7.90 4.24 -27.21
CA PRO A 462 -6.50 4.42 -27.56
C PRO A 462 -5.57 3.46 -26.79
N PRO A 463 -4.46 2.98 -27.40
CA PRO A 463 -3.59 2.00 -26.77
C PRO A 463 -2.80 2.52 -25.56
N TYR A 464 -2.69 3.84 -25.37
CA TYR A 464 -2.11 4.42 -24.15
C TYR A 464 -3.00 4.24 -22.91
N ARG A 465 -4.31 3.95 -23.07
CA ARG A 465 -5.21 3.56 -21.99
C ARG A 465 -5.12 2.05 -21.79
N VAL A 466 -4.04 1.62 -21.13
CA VAL A 466 -3.69 0.20 -20.95
C VAL A 466 -4.69 -0.57 -20.09
N ASP A 467 -5.49 0.13 -19.30
CA ASP A 467 -6.48 -0.37 -18.33
C ASP A 467 -7.92 -0.42 -18.87
N VAL A 468 -8.26 0.41 -19.88
CA VAL A 468 -9.63 0.56 -20.38
C VAL A 468 -9.94 -0.46 -21.48
N LYS A 469 -10.44 -1.63 -21.09
CA LYS A 469 -10.71 -2.77 -22.01
C LYS A 469 -12.11 -3.33 -21.89
N ARG A 470 -12.89 -2.91 -20.89
CA ARG A 470 -14.25 -3.37 -20.61
C ARG A 470 -15.22 -2.21 -20.58
N PRO A 471 -16.52 -2.45 -20.76
CA PRO A 471 -17.54 -1.40 -20.65
C PRO A 471 -17.52 -0.64 -19.33
N CYS A 472 -17.29 -1.32 -18.20
CA CYS A 472 -17.20 -0.68 -16.89
C CYS A 472 -16.03 0.29 -16.78
N ASP A 473 -14.90 0.01 -17.44
CA ASP A 473 -13.73 0.88 -17.43
C ASP A 473 -14.03 2.19 -18.19
N VAL A 474 -14.79 2.10 -19.29
CA VAL A 474 -15.28 3.28 -20.02
C VAL A 474 -16.27 4.09 -19.19
N VAL A 475 -17.17 3.41 -18.45
CA VAL A 475 -18.13 4.08 -17.55
C VAL A 475 -17.40 4.82 -16.43
N GLU A 476 -16.32 4.26 -15.88
CA GLU A 476 -15.46 4.92 -14.90
C GLU A 476 -14.86 6.21 -15.48
N ASP A 477 -14.33 6.17 -16.71
CA ASP A 477 -13.80 7.34 -17.40
C ASP A 477 -14.86 8.41 -17.65
N ILE A 478 -16.06 8.01 -18.06
CA ILE A 478 -17.18 8.94 -18.21
C ILE A 478 -17.52 9.60 -16.88
N LEU A 479 -17.61 8.83 -15.81
CA LEU A 479 -18.04 9.31 -14.49
C LEU A 479 -17.00 10.24 -13.85
N ARG A 480 -15.70 9.99 -14.00
CA ARG A 480 -14.65 10.87 -13.48
C ARG A 480 -14.60 12.22 -14.17
N ILE A 481 -14.92 12.29 -15.48
CA ILE A 481 -14.99 13.55 -16.22
C ILE A 481 -16.32 14.27 -15.96
N TYR A 482 -17.44 13.54 -15.93
CA TYR A 482 -18.74 14.09 -15.53
C TYR A 482 -18.73 14.65 -14.10
N GLY A 483 -17.96 14.01 -13.21
CA GLY A 483 -17.81 14.36 -11.80
C GLY A 483 -18.70 13.51 -10.89
N TYR A 484 -18.06 12.78 -9.98
CA TYR A 484 -18.75 11.92 -9.00
C TYR A 484 -19.75 12.69 -8.14
N ASN A 485 -19.42 13.93 -7.77
CA ASN A 485 -20.27 14.78 -6.93
C ASN A 485 -21.53 15.30 -7.64
N ASN A 486 -21.61 15.14 -8.96
CA ASN A 486 -22.77 15.53 -9.79
C ASN A 486 -23.82 14.42 -9.85
N VAL A 487 -23.57 13.27 -9.21
CA VAL A 487 -24.53 12.17 -9.06
C VAL A 487 -25.23 12.31 -7.71
N GLU A 488 -26.54 12.48 -7.74
CA GLU A 488 -27.35 12.67 -6.55
C GLU A 488 -27.37 11.39 -5.69
N ILE A 489 -27.17 11.54 -4.40
CA ILE A 489 -27.31 10.44 -3.44
C ILE A 489 -28.83 10.22 -3.22
N PRO A 490 -29.38 9.03 -3.54
CA PRO A 490 -30.80 8.77 -3.33
C PRO A 490 -31.14 8.81 -1.83
N THR A 491 -32.25 9.46 -1.49
CA THR A 491 -32.75 9.52 -0.11
C THR A 491 -33.38 8.20 0.35
N THR A 492 -33.67 7.30 -0.58
CA THR A 492 -34.29 5.99 -0.32
C THR A 492 -33.51 4.88 -1.00
N LEU A 493 -33.20 3.82 -0.25
CA LEU A 493 -32.65 2.59 -0.79
C LEU A 493 -33.77 1.61 -1.09
N LYS A 494 -33.93 1.21 -2.36
CA LYS A 494 -34.77 0.09 -2.76
C LYS A 494 -33.98 -1.20 -2.64
N SER A 495 -34.23 -1.97 -1.59
CA SER A 495 -33.62 -3.28 -1.39
C SER A 495 -34.70 -4.35 -1.33
N SER A 496 -34.48 -5.49 -1.99
CA SER A 496 -35.23 -6.70 -1.71
C SER A 496 -34.70 -7.31 -0.42
N LEU A 497 -35.49 -7.33 0.64
CA LEU A 497 -35.14 -8.04 1.87
C LEU A 497 -35.18 -9.54 1.56
N THR A 498 -34.02 -10.15 1.47
CA THR A 498 -33.91 -11.60 1.37
C THR A 498 -34.07 -12.23 2.74
N ILE A 499 -34.63 -13.46 2.78
CA ILE A 499 -34.68 -14.25 4.00
C ILE A 499 -33.25 -14.54 4.46
N ALA A 500 -33.02 -14.38 5.76
CA ALA A 500 -31.70 -14.64 6.35
C ALA A 500 -31.17 -16.04 6.00
N GLY A 501 -29.96 -16.10 5.48
CA GLY A 501 -29.28 -17.35 5.12
C GLY A 501 -28.65 -18.06 6.30
N GLU A 502 -27.95 -19.16 6.06
CA GLU A 502 -27.20 -19.87 7.11
C GLU A 502 -26.09 -19.00 7.72
N ALA A 503 -25.41 -18.19 6.91
CA ALA A 503 -24.40 -17.24 7.38
C ALA A 503 -24.96 -16.24 8.41
N ASP A 504 -26.17 -15.72 8.19
CA ASP A 504 -26.82 -14.80 9.14
C ASP A 504 -27.14 -15.49 10.46
N LYS A 505 -27.53 -16.78 10.40
CA LYS A 505 -27.81 -17.59 11.59
C LYS A 505 -26.52 -17.87 12.37
N GLU A 506 -25.43 -18.19 11.69
CA GLU A 506 -24.11 -18.42 12.29
C GLU A 506 -23.61 -17.14 12.97
N PHE A 507 -23.68 -16.00 12.31
CA PHE A 507 -23.32 -14.70 12.85
C PHE A 507 -24.15 -14.31 14.09
N ARG A 508 -25.47 -14.56 14.07
CA ARG A 508 -26.31 -14.33 15.24
C ARG A 508 -25.93 -15.21 16.42
N ARG A 509 -25.59 -16.48 16.17
CA ARG A 509 -25.13 -17.40 17.22
C ARG A 509 -23.80 -16.96 17.81
N GLU A 510 -22.88 -16.53 16.97
CA GLU A 510 -21.60 -15.96 17.41
C GLU A 510 -21.81 -14.74 18.31
N ASN A 511 -22.61 -13.77 17.88
CA ASN A 511 -22.92 -12.60 18.69
C ASN A 511 -23.60 -12.96 20.03
N GLN A 512 -24.56 -13.91 20.03
CA GLN A 512 -25.19 -14.39 21.26
C GLN A 512 -24.21 -15.02 22.24
N VAL A 513 -23.21 -15.73 21.75
CA VAL A 513 -22.13 -16.32 22.58
C VAL A 513 -21.18 -15.25 23.05
N SER A 514 -20.78 -14.31 22.19
CA SER A 514 -19.92 -13.18 22.56
C SER A 514 -20.55 -12.31 23.63
N GLU A 515 -21.83 -11.96 23.50
CA GLU A 515 -22.61 -11.21 24.51
C GLU A 515 -22.68 -11.98 25.84
N GLN A 516 -22.86 -13.30 25.80
CA GLN A 516 -22.85 -14.14 27.01
C GLN A 516 -21.48 -14.13 27.70
N LEU A 517 -20.38 -14.20 26.93
CA LEU A 517 -19.02 -14.17 27.50
C LEU A 517 -18.71 -12.79 28.07
N VAL A 518 -19.06 -11.71 27.37
CA VAL A 518 -18.93 -10.33 27.88
C VAL A 518 -19.73 -10.16 29.17
N GLY A 519 -20.98 -10.64 29.21
CA GLY A 519 -21.80 -10.65 30.41
C GLY A 519 -21.23 -11.47 31.58
N ALA A 520 -20.34 -12.44 31.30
CA ALA A 520 -19.58 -13.22 32.29
C ALA A 520 -18.22 -12.59 32.64
N GLY A 521 -17.93 -11.38 32.16
CA GLY A 521 -16.70 -10.62 32.46
C GLY A 521 -15.49 -10.94 31.58
N PHE A 522 -15.71 -11.56 30.42
CA PHE A 522 -14.64 -11.74 29.44
C PHE A 522 -14.49 -10.47 28.59
N ASN A 523 -13.24 -10.20 28.19
CA ASN A 523 -12.92 -9.18 27.19
C ASN A 523 -12.59 -9.85 25.86
N GLU A 524 -13.18 -9.37 24.79
CA GLU A 524 -12.83 -9.81 23.45
C GLU A 524 -11.46 -9.29 23.07
N ILE A 525 -10.62 -10.16 22.49
CA ILE A 525 -9.32 -9.80 21.94
C ILE A 525 -9.30 -10.16 20.45
N LEU A 526 -8.49 -9.43 19.71
CA LEU A 526 -8.27 -9.66 18.28
C LEU A 526 -6.78 -9.66 18.01
N ASN A 527 -6.24 -10.82 17.63
CA ASN A 527 -4.84 -11.00 17.32
C ASN A 527 -4.60 -11.22 15.84
N ASN A 528 -3.37 -10.92 15.35
CA ASN A 528 -2.99 -11.11 13.98
C ASN A 528 -3.06 -12.59 13.57
N SER A 529 -3.55 -12.86 12.35
CA SER A 529 -3.50 -14.21 11.76
C SER A 529 -2.09 -14.63 11.36
N LEU A 530 -1.18 -13.68 11.13
CA LEU A 530 0.24 -13.93 10.91
C LEU A 530 0.96 -13.95 12.24
N THR A 531 1.90 -14.92 12.41
CA THR A 531 2.59 -15.16 13.65
C THR A 531 4.02 -15.65 13.43
N LYS A 532 4.74 -15.89 14.55
CA LYS A 532 6.14 -16.30 14.53
C LYS A 532 6.28 -17.77 14.16
N GLN A 533 7.21 -18.06 13.26
CA GLN A 533 7.60 -19.41 12.89
C GLN A 533 8.04 -20.22 14.13
N ALA A 534 8.76 -19.59 15.06
CA ALA A 534 9.28 -20.21 16.26
C ALA A 534 8.19 -20.82 17.18
N TYR A 535 6.93 -20.49 17.02
CA TYR A 535 5.82 -21.12 17.78
C TYR A 535 5.49 -22.52 17.28
N TYR A 536 5.90 -22.90 16.07
CA TYR A 536 5.59 -24.18 15.41
C TYR A 536 6.83 -25.01 15.09
N ASP A 537 7.90 -24.83 15.87
CA ASP A 537 9.13 -25.59 15.70
C ASP A 537 8.87 -27.09 15.89
N GLU A 538 9.47 -27.93 15.02
CA GLU A 538 9.07 -29.32 14.73
C GLU A 538 8.99 -30.25 15.97
N ASN A 539 9.62 -29.92 17.05
CA ASN A 539 9.73 -30.81 18.22
C ASN A 539 8.97 -30.31 19.46
N LEU A 540 8.15 -29.26 19.34
CA LEU A 540 7.57 -28.63 20.53
C LEU A 540 6.16 -29.15 20.83
N TYR A 541 5.32 -29.28 19.86
CA TYR A 541 3.90 -29.60 20.05
C TYR A 541 3.42 -30.68 19.09
N ASN A 542 2.84 -31.76 19.64
CA ASN A 542 2.28 -32.87 18.90
C ASN A 542 1.00 -32.46 18.10
N CYS A 543 0.33 -31.40 18.50
CA CYS A 543 -0.93 -30.94 17.92
C CYS A 543 -0.76 -29.90 16.80
N TYR A 544 0.40 -29.24 16.70
CA TYR A 544 0.69 -28.19 15.71
C TYR A 544 1.95 -28.52 14.90
N PRO A 545 1.91 -29.58 14.07
CA PRO A 545 3.09 -30.03 13.34
C PRO A 545 3.50 -28.99 12.29
N TRP A 546 4.81 -28.79 12.16
CA TRP A 546 5.41 -27.84 11.20
C TRP A 546 4.95 -28.11 9.75
N ALA A 547 4.81 -29.39 9.34
CA ALA A 547 4.35 -29.76 8.02
C ALA A 547 2.96 -29.22 7.65
N ARG A 548 2.14 -28.88 8.65
CA ARG A 548 0.81 -28.29 8.44
C ARG A 548 0.79 -26.76 8.48
N THR A 549 1.94 -26.14 8.60
CA THR A 549 2.04 -24.67 8.69
C THR A 549 1.94 -24.02 7.31
N VAL A 550 1.07 -23.03 7.18
CA VAL A 550 0.98 -22.16 6.00
C VAL A 550 2.07 -21.10 6.11
N LYS A 551 3.03 -21.13 5.18
CA LYS A 551 4.19 -20.22 5.15
C LYS A 551 3.88 -19.01 4.26
N VAL A 552 4.32 -17.81 4.69
CA VAL A 552 4.27 -16.60 3.88
C VAL A 552 5.53 -16.52 3.04
N MET A 553 5.37 -16.32 1.73
CA MET A 553 6.50 -16.32 0.78
C MET A 553 7.45 -15.13 0.97
N ASN A 554 6.91 -13.93 1.22
CA ASN A 554 7.68 -12.70 1.43
C ASN A 554 7.17 -11.98 2.68
N PRO A 555 7.49 -12.46 3.90
CA PRO A 555 6.99 -11.84 5.12
C PRO A 555 7.66 -10.47 5.35
N LEU A 556 6.89 -9.53 5.90
CA LEU A 556 7.42 -8.20 6.28
C LEU A 556 8.46 -8.29 7.40
N SER A 557 8.37 -9.29 8.25
CA SER A 557 9.34 -9.58 9.31
C SER A 557 9.31 -11.08 9.67
N SER A 558 10.33 -11.57 10.38
CA SER A 558 10.36 -12.93 10.93
C SER A 558 9.20 -13.24 11.90
N ASP A 559 8.66 -12.19 12.53
CA ASP A 559 7.54 -12.29 13.46
C ASP A 559 6.19 -12.54 12.77
N LEU A 560 6.13 -12.38 11.45
CA LEU A 560 4.93 -12.55 10.61
C LEU A 560 5.14 -13.60 9.51
N GLY A 561 6.00 -14.58 9.76
CA GLY A 561 6.47 -15.54 8.75
C GLY A 561 5.48 -16.65 8.40
N VAL A 562 4.49 -16.93 9.24
CA VAL A 562 3.54 -18.04 9.06
C VAL A 562 2.12 -17.65 9.51
N MET A 563 1.13 -18.38 8.99
CA MET A 563 -0.25 -18.24 9.49
C MET A 563 -0.50 -19.13 10.70
N ARG A 564 -1.29 -18.65 11.64
CA ARG A 564 -1.59 -19.32 12.91
C ARG A 564 -2.39 -20.62 12.71
N GLN A 565 -1.96 -21.72 13.36
CA GLN A 565 -2.71 -22.99 13.44
C GLN A 565 -3.67 -23.03 14.64
N THR A 566 -3.53 -22.12 15.60
CA THR A 566 -4.30 -22.02 16.85
C THR A 566 -4.42 -20.56 17.27
N LEU A 567 -5.41 -20.25 18.09
CA LEU A 567 -5.55 -18.93 18.72
C LEU A 567 -4.69 -18.80 20.00
N LEU A 568 -4.14 -19.90 20.54
CA LEU A 568 -3.41 -19.96 21.81
C LEU A 568 -2.32 -18.88 21.93
N PHE A 569 -1.40 -18.84 20.98
CA PHE A 569 -0.19 -18.04 21.10
C PHE A 569 -0.46 -16.53 21.07
N GLY A 570 -1.38 -16.07 20.21
CA GLY A 570 -1.82 -14.67 20.19
C GLY A 570 -2.47 -14.23 21.50
N GLY A 571 -3.28 -15.12 22.13
CA GLY A 571 -3.86 -14.88 23.44
C GLY A 571 -2.80 -14.81 24.55
N LEU A 572 -1.77 -15.67 24.51
CA LEU A 572 -0.65 -15.61 25.45
C LEU A 572 0.15 -14.30 25.31
N GLU A 573 0.40 -13.82 24.09
CA GLU A 573 1.01 -12.50 23.86
C GLU A 573 0.17 -11.37 24.48
N SER A 574 -1.16 -11.46 24.33
CA SER A 574 -2.09 -10.51 24.94
C SER A 574 -2.07 -10.56 26.46
N ILE A 575 -1.96 -11.75 27.06
CA ILE A 575 -1.81 -11.94 28.52
C ILE A 575 -0.51 -11.28 28.99
N VAL A 576 0.63 -11.57 28.35
CA VAL A 576 1.95 -10.96 28.70
C VAL A 576 1.87 -9.44 28.69
N ARG A 577 1.28 -8.88 27.63
CA ARG A 577 1.12 -7.42 27.50
C ARG A 577 0.36 -6.82 28.69
N ASN A 578 -0.67 -7.48 29.17
CA ASN A 578 -1.48 -7.03 30.29
C ASN A 578 -0.79 -7.26 31.64
N VAL A 579 -0.20 -8.45 31.85
CA VAL A 579 0.55 -8.75 33.08
C VAL A 579 1.71 -7.78 33.29
N ASN A 580 2.43 -7.41 32.22
CA ASN A 580 3.49 -6.39 32.29
C ASN A 580 2.96 -5.00 32.66
N ARG A 581 1.68 -4.74 32.45
CA ARG A 581 0.96 -3.53 32.88
C ARG A 581 0.29 -3.68 34.24
N LYS A 582 0.60 -4.76 34.99
CA LYS A 582 0.08 -5.07 36.32
C LYS A 582 -1.39 -5.52 36.35
N ALA A 583 -2.01 -5.76 35.19
CA ALA A 583 -3.33 -6.40 35.12
C ALA A 583 -3.14 -7.92 35.05
N ARG A 584 -3.36 -8.64 36.19
CA ARG A 584 -3.10 -10.08 36.31
C ARG A 584 -4.34 -10.94 36.18
N ASN A 585 -5.51 -10.42 36.54
CA ASN A 585 -6.79 -11.14 36.56
C ASN A 585 -7.49 -10.95 35.22
N LEU A 586 -7.35 -11.92 34.33
CA LEU A 586 -7.77 -11.76 32.94
C LEU A 586 -8.70 -12.88 32.49
N ARG A 587 -9.77 -12.51 31.83
CA ARG A 587 -10.65 -13.40 31.08
C ARG A 587 -10.75 -12.88 29.67
N PHE A 588 -10.20 -13.62 28.71
CA PHE A 588 -10.18 -13.25 27.32
C PHE A 588 -10.91 -14.27 26.46
N PHE A 589 -11.54 -13.81 25.40
CA PHE A 589 -11.98 -14.68 24.32
C PHE A 589 -11.64 -14.07 22.97
N GLU A 590 -11.45 -14.93 21.97
CA GLU A 590 -11.23 -14.53 20.57
C GLU A 590 -12.01 -15.48 19.67
N VAL A 591 -12.73 -14.89 18.69
CA VAL A 591 -13.31 -15.65 17.59
C VAL A 591 -12.48 -15.34 16.35
N GLY A 592 -11.93 -16.35 15.70
CA GLY A 592 -11.02 -16.10 14.60
C GLY A 592 -10.68 -17.33 13.76
N ASN A 593 -10.07 -17.05 12.62
CA ASN A 593 -9.63 -18.11 11.72
C ASN A 593 -8.28 -18.69 12.14
N VAL A 594 -8.15 -20.01 11.94
CA VAL A 594 -6.91 -20.76 11.98
C VAL A 594 -6.66 -21.45 10.65
N TYR A 595 -5.41 -21.70 10.30
CA TYR A 595 -5.02 -22.10 8.95
C TYR A 595 -4.11 -23.33 8.98
N HIS A 596 -4.34 -24.26 8.04
CA HIS A 596 -3.56 -25.47 7.93
C HIS A 596 -3.23 -25.75 6.48
N PHE A 597 -2.02 -26.27 6.23
CA PHE A 597 -1.60 -26.82 4.96
C PHE A 597 -1.72 -28.34 4.99
N ASP A 598 -2.15 -28.95 3.90
CA ASP A 598 -2.33 -30.38 3.74
C ASP A 598 -1.67 -30.78 2.42
N GLU A 599 -0.44 -31.31 2.52
CA GLU A 599 0.38 -31.67 1.37
C GLU A 599 -0.28 -32.74 0.47
N GLU A 600 -1.05 -33.67 1.05
CA GLU A 600 -1.73 -34.72 0.29
C GLU A 600 -2.81 -34.17 -0.67
N ARG A 601 -3.31 -32.95 -0.39
CA ARG A 601 -4.31 -32.26 -1.23
C ARG A 601 -3.70 -31.28 -2.21
N TYR A 602 -2.39 -31.11 -2.20
CA TYR A 602 -1.72 -30.20 -3.12
C TYR A 602 -1.67 -30.78 -4.53
N THR A 603 -2.16 -30.03 -5.51
CA THR A 603 -2.00 -30.32 -6.94
C THR A 603 -1.62 -29.05 -7.67
N THR A 604 -0.80 -29.17 -8.72
CA THR A 604 -0.41 -28.01 -9.55
C THR A 604 -1.61 -27.34 -10.25
N GLU A 605 -2.66 -28.12 -10.56
CA GLU A 605 -3.88 -27.62 -11.20
C GLU A 605 -4.80 -26.86 -10.23
N SER A 606 -4.74 -27.20 -8.94
CA SER A 606 -5.61 -26.58 -7.92
C SER A 606 -4.91 -26.49 -6.57
N PRO A 607 -3.85 -25.68 -6.46
CA PRO A 607 -3.03 -25.60 -5.24
C PRO A 607 -3.82 -25.11 -4.01
N ILE A 608 -4.87 -24.32 -4.21
CA ILE A 608 -5.70 -23.79 -3.12
C ILE A 608 -6.39 -24.87 -2.27
N LYS A 609 -6.63 -26.08 -2.83
CA LYS A 609 -7.26 -27.20 -2.12
C LYS A 609 -6.41 -27.74 -0.96
N ALA A 610 -5.11 -27.52 -0.98
CA ALA A 610 -4.19 -27.86 0.10
C ALA A 610 -4.34 -26.96 1.32
N TYR A 611 -4.92 -25.79 1.18
CA TYR A 611 -5.06 -24.82 2.27
C TYR A 611 -6.44 -24.93 2.90
N GLN A 612 -6.46 -25.10 4.23
CA GLN A 612 -7.69 -25.20 5.01
C GLN A 612 -7.77 -24.01 5.96
N GLN A 613 -8.94 -23.39 5.99
CA GLN A 613 -9.30 -22.34 6.93
C GLN A 613 -10.43 -22.87 7.80
N ARG A 614 -10.32 -22.71 9.12
CA ARG A 614 -11.34 -23.06 10.11
C ARG A 614 -11.59 -21.91 11.05
N TYR A 615 -12.81 -21.80 11.51
CA TYR A 615 -13.22 -20.75 12.42
C TYR A 615 -13.31 -21.33 13.83
N HIS A 616 -12.59 -20.72 14.77
CA HIS A 616 -12.46 -21.19 16.15
C HIS A 616 -12.89 -20.10 17.13
N LEU A 617 -13.37 -20.51 18.29
CA LEU A 617 -13.55 -19.69 19.49
C LEU A 617 -12.58 -20.16 20.55
N ALA A 618 -11.79 -19.26 21.09
CA ALA A 618 -10.86 -19.55 22.18
C ALA A 618 -11.19 -18.73 23.43
N LEU A 619 -10.93 -19.33 24.60
CA LEU A 619 -11.09 -18.70 25.91
C LEU A 619 -9.81 -18.86 26.71
N TRP A 620 -9.41 -17.79 27.41
CA TRP A 620 -8.31 -17.77 28.36
C TRP A 620 -8.79 -17.23 29.70
N VAL A 621 -8.43 -17.89 30.79
CA VAL A 621 -8.70 -17.47 32.16
C VAL A 621 -7.41 -17.56 32.95
N THR A 622 -7.03 -16.50 33.67
CA THR A 622 -5.81 -16.48 34.48
C THR A 622 -5.95 -15.49 35.66
N GLY A 623 -5.16 -15.71 36.72
CA GLY A 623 -5.15 -14.89 37.92
C GLY A 623 -6.23 -15.29 38.92
N HIS A 624 -6.85 -14.32 39.58
CA HIS A 624 -7.88 -14.55 40.58
C HIS A 624 -9.29 -14.45 39.94
N ARG A 625 -10.16 -15.38 40.35
CA ARG A 625 -11.58 -15.34 40.10
C ARG A 625 -12.25 -14.22 40.89
N VAL A 626 -11.88 -14.08 42.15
CA VAL A 626 -12.31 -13.02 43.04
C VAL A 626 -11.09 -12.53 43.81
N GLU A 627 -10.82 -11.22 43.74
CA GLU A 627 -9.81 -10.60 44.60
C GLU A 627 -10.34 -10.47 46.01
N GLY A 628 -9.47 -10.82 46.98
CA GLY A 628 -9.79 -10.75 48.38
C GLY A 628 -10.21 -9.36 48.84
N ASN A 629 -11.33 -9.29 49.55
CA ASN A 629 -11.85 -8.07 50.15
C ASN A 629 -12.57 -8.35 51.45
N TRP A 630 -13.14 -7.36 52.08
CA TRP A 630 -13.78 -7.50 53.40
C TRP A 630 -14.96 -8.49 53.40
N ALA A 631 -15.60 -8.74 52.27
CA ALA A 631 -16.77 -9.60 52.13
C ALA A 631 -16.44 -11.01 51.58
N HIS A 632 -15.33 -11.14 50.83
CA HIS A 632 -14.94 -12.39 50.18
C HIS A 632 -13.46 -12.70 50.38
N PRO A 633 -13.10 -13.98 50.66
CA PRO A 633 -11.73 -14.42 50.59
C PRO A 633 -11.18 -14.36 49.18
N ASP A 634 -9.87 -14.34 49.05
CA ASP A 634 -9.20 -14.45 47.79
C ASP A 634 -9.44 -15.83 47.16
N GLU A 635 -9.83 -15.85 45.89
CA GLU A 635 -10.14 -17.10 45.17
C GLU A 635 -9.41 -17.10 43.82
N GLU A 636 -8.48 -18.05 43.65
CA GLU A 636 -7.79 -18.24 42.38
C GLU A 636 -8.73 -18.80 41.30
N SER A 637 -8.49 -18.42 40.04
CA SER A 637 -9.15 -19.04 38.89
C SER A 637 -8.81 -20.55 38.83
N SER A 638 -9.69 -21.32 38.26
CA SER A 638 -9.53 -22.77 38.20
C SER A 638 -9.93 -23.33 36.82
N PHE A 639 -9.48 -24.56 36.57
CA PHE A 639 -9.92 -25.31 35.38
C PHE A 639 -11.45 -25.47 35.32
N PHE A 640 -12.10 -25.64 36.48
CA PHE A 640 -13.55 -25.82 36.59
C PHE A 640 -14.31 -24.55 36.22
N GLU A 641 -13.75 -23.36 36.49
CA GLU A 641 -14.29 -22.09 36.04
C GLU A 641 -14.29 -22.04 34.50
N LEU A 642 -13.16 -22.30 33.86
CA LEU A 642 -13.06 -22.36 32.41
C LEU A 642 -14.07 -23.37 31.81
N LYS A 643 -14.10 -24.59 32.38
CA LYS A 643 -15.01 -25.65 31.92
C LYS A 643 -16.48 -25.24 32.02
N ALA A 644 -16.89 -24.53 33.07
CA ALA A 644 -18.25 -24.03 33.24
C ALA A 644 -18.62 -23.04 32.12
N HIS A 645 -17.70 -22.14 31.77
CA HIS A 645 -17.90 -21.20 30.63
C HIS A 645 -18.00 -21.93 29.30
N VAL A 646 -17.13 -22.91 29.05
CA VAL A 646 -17.18 -23.75 27.84
C VAL A 646 -18.52 -24.47 27.73
N GLU A 647 -18.96 -25.15 28.79
CA GLU A 647 -20.24 -25.87 28.81
C GLU A 647 -21.44 -24.93 28.61
N ASN A 648 -21.37 -23.71 29.15
CA ASN A 648 -22.40 -22.68 28.91
C ASN A 648 -22.46 -22.24 27.45
N VAL A 649 -21.29 -22.08 26.78
CA VAL A 649 -21.23 -21.80 25.34
C VAL A 649 -21.86 -22.95 24.55
N LEU A 650 -21.47 -24.20 24.82
CA LEU A 650 -22.01 -25.37 24.13
C LEU A 650 -23.53 -25.49 24.29
N ARG A 651 -24.01 -25.24 25.51
CA ARG A 651 -25.45 -25.23 25.82
C ARG A 651 -26.18 -24.09 25.09
N ARG A 652 -25.57 -22.89 25.00
CA ARG A 652 -26.14 -21.72 24.33
C ARG A 652 -26.39 -21.95 22.84
N VAL A 653 -25.49 -22.69 22.18
CA VAL A 653 -25.65 -23.05 20.76
C VAL A 653 -26.53 -24.31 20.55
N GLY A 654 -27.04 -24.87 21.64
CA GLY A 654 -28.00 -25.98 21.60
C GLY A 654 -27.37 -27.36 21.48
N LEU A 655 -26.09 -27.55 21.88
CA LEU A 655 -25.45 -28.86 21.91
C LEU A 655 -26.00 -29.67 23.08
N GLN A 656 -26.46 -30.88 22.81
CA GLN A 656 -27.03 -31.77 23.82
C GLN A 656 -25.94 -32.63 24.44
N ALA A 657 -26.01 -32.90 25.76
CA ALA A 657 -25.06 -33.71 26.49
C ALA A 657 -24.84 -35.09 25.87
N GLY A 658 -25.88 -35.72 25.31
CA GLY A 658 -25.79 -37.02 24.66
C GLY A 658 -25.06 -37.02 23.30
N GLN A 659 -24.70 -35.88 22.76
CA GLN A 659 -23.98 -35.77 21.48
C GLN A 659 -22.47 -35.76 21.67
N VAL A 660 -21.98 -35.61 22.88
CA VAL A 660 -20.56 -35.40 23.23
C VAL A 660 -20.00 -36.56 24.03
N VAL A 661 -18.75 -36.92 23.72
CA VAL A 661 -17.92 -37.82 24.50
C VAL A 661 -16.72 -37.03 25.04
N THR A 662 -16.46 -37.09 26.33
CA THR A 662 -15.30 -36.45 26.98
C THR A 662 -14.23 -37.48 27.23
N GLU A 663 -12.98 -37.15 26.89
CA GLU A 663 -11.79 -37.95 27.15
C GLU A 663 -10.64 -37.08 27.67
N VAL A 664 -9.58 -37.67 28.17
CA VAL A 664 -8.35 -36.96 28.52
C VAL A 664 -7.68 -36.47 27.23
N SER A 665 -7.27 -35.21 27.18
CA SER A 665 -6.53 -34.68 26.05
C SER A 665 -5.09 -35.20 26.04
N ASP A 666 -4.64 -35.69 24.91
CA ASP A 666 -3.26 -36.10 24.65
C ASP A 666 -2.38 -34.94 24.11
N ASN A 667 -2.93 -33.76 24.09
CA ASN A 667 -2.28 -32.55 23.55
C ASN A 667 -1.23 -32.04 24.60
N ASN A 668 0.03 -32.01 24.19
CA ASN A 668 1.15 -31.63 25.07
C ASN A 668 1.27 -30.13 25.36
N ILE A 669 0.37 -29.31 24.80
CA ILE A 669 0.24 -27.90 25.24
C ILE A 669 -0.38 -27.79 26.63
N PHE A 670 -0.97 -28.85 27.14
CA PHE A 670 -1.57 -28.91 28.48
C PHE A 670 -0.75 -29.77 29.43
N ASP A 671 -0.63 -29.35 30.69
CA ASP A 671 -0.19 -30.21 31.79
C ASP A 671 -1.29 -31.23 32.15
N LYS A 672 -2.55 -30.77 32.12
CA LYS A 672 -3.75 -31.59 32.26
C LYS A 672 -4.83 -31.00 31.35
N GLY A 673 -5.44 -31.86 30.55
CA GLY A 673 -6.48 -31.40 29.61
C GLY A 673 -7.62 -32.38 29.42
N LEU A 674 -8.73 -31.86 28.96
CA LEU A 674 -9.91 -32.60 28.52
C LEU A 674 -10.21 -32.28 27.06
N ARG A 675 -10.66 -33.29 26.34
CA ARG A 675 -11.11 -33.19 24.97
C ARG A 675 -12.58 -33.60 24.84
N MET A 676 -13.38 -32.80 24.18
CA MET A 676 -14.76 -33.11 23.87
C MET A 676 -14.92 -33.40 22.37
N LYS A 677 -15.45 -34.59 22.05
CA LYS A 677 -15.69 -35.03 20.66
C LYS A 677 -17.15 -35.33 20.42
N THR A 678 -17.58 -35.22 19.16
CA THR A 678 -18.84 -35.83 18.74
C THR A 678 -18.74 -37.35 18.85
N ARG A 679 -19.88 -38.06 18.89
CA ARG A 679 -19.89 -39.55 18.79
C ARG A 679 -19.22 -40.10 17.52
N GLY A 680 -19.14 -39.28 16.44
CA GLY A 680 -18.43 -39.60 15.21
C GLY A 680 -16.93 -39.33 15.26
N GLY A 681 -16.36 -38.98 16.43
CA GLY A 681 -14.92 -38.78 16.65
C GLY A 681 -14.38 -37.40 16.26
N LYS A 682 -15.23 -36.43 15.81
CA LYS A 682 -14.80 -35.07 15.52
C LYS A 682 -14.57 -34.30 16.79
N VAL A 683 -13.39 -33.68 16.92
CA VAL A 683 -13.05 -32.83 18.06
C VAL A 683 -13.86 -31.53 17.97
N LEU A 684 -14.54 -31.19 19.04
CA LEU A 684 -15.28 -29.93 19.18
C LEU A 684 -14.54 -28.95 20.10
N VAL A 685 -13.94 -29.45 21.17
CA VAL A 685 -13.26 -28.62 22.18
C VAL A 685 -12.01 -29.36 22.66
N ASP A 686 -10.92 -28.63 22.77
CA ASP A 686 -9.75 -29.03 23.56
C ASP A 686 -9.49 -27.97 24.63
N MET A 687 -9.38 -28.35 25.91
CA MET A 687 -9.25 -27.41 27.01
C MET A 687 -8.37 -27.99 28.14
N GLY A 688 -7.66 -27.11 28.83
CA GLY A 688 -6.79 -27.55 29.89
C GLY A 688 -6.03 -26.45 30.62
N ILE A 689 -5.12 -26.87 31.47
CA ILE A 689 -4.12 -26.03 32.12
C ILE A 689 -2.94 -25.97 31.18
N VAL A 690 -2.62 -24.79 30.67
CA VAL A 690 -1.50 -24.60 29.73
C VAL A 690 -0.20 -25.05 30.37
N ASN A 691 0.57 -25.87 29.65
CA ASN A 691 1.82 -26.44 30.12
C ASN A 691 2.81 -25.34 30.51
N HIS A 692 3.44 -25.50 31.67
CA HIS A 692 4.40 -24.53 32.22
C HIS A 692 5.61 -24.27 31.30
N HIS A 693 6.01 -25.21 30.45
CA HIS A 693 7.06 -24.98 29.45
C HIS A 693 6.60 -24.03 28.36
N VAL A 694 5.31 -24.07 27.96
CA VAL A 694 4.70 -23.13 27.05
C VAL A 694 4.69 -21.73 27.67
N LEU A 695 4.20 -21.62 28.93
CA LEU A 695 4.08 -20.33 29.62
C LEU A 695 5.44 -19.65 29.84
N ARG A 696 6.48 -20.41 30.18
CA ARG A 696 7.86 -19.87 30.33
C ARG A 696 8.40 -19.24 29.05
N ARG A 697 8.03 -19.76 27.89
CA ARG A 697 8.45 -19.13 26.59
C ARG A 697 7.83 -17.77 26.34
N PHE A 698 6.77 -17.45 27.06
CA PHE A 698 6.08 -16.17 27.04
C PHE A 698 6.33 -15.34 28.31
N ASP A 699 7.25 -15.76 29.20
CA ASP A 699 7.52 -15.10 30.48
C ASP A 699 6.26 -14.95 31.37
N ILE A 700 5.37 -15.97 31.33
CA ILE A 700 4.17 -16.03 32.17
C ILE A 700 4.43 -16.95 33.34
N GLU A 701 4.35 -16.41 34.56
CA GLU A 701 4.57 -17.16 35.81
C GLU A 701 3.28 -17.75 36.37
N GLN A 702 2.14 -17.09 36.16
CA GLN A 702 0.84 -17.49 36.68
C GLN A 702 0.18 -18.57 35.80
N PRO A 703 -0.63 -19.47 36.41
CA PRO A 703 -1.38 -20.48 35.66
C PRO A 703 -2.33 -19.84 34.65
N VAL A 704 -2.38 -20.40 33.41
CA VAL A 704 -3.35 -20.03 32.37
C VAL A 704 -4.21 -21.24 32.04
N TYR A 705 -5.51 -21.07 32.12
CA TYR A 705 -6.52 -22.04 31.69
C TYR A 705 -6.98 -21.65 30.30
N TYR A 706 -6.93 -22.60 29.37
CA TYR A 706 -7.20 -22.36 27.96
C TYR A 706 -8.20 -23.37 27.41
N ALA A 707 -9.11 -22.89 26.56
CA ALA A 707 -10.00 -23.72 25.75
C ALA A 707 -10.04 -23.23 24.33
N GLU A 708 -10.02 -24.14 23.36
CA GLU A 708 -10.23 -23.86 21.95
C GLU A 708 -11.38 -24.73 21.43
N ILE A 709 -12.35 -24.09 20.83
CA ILE A 709 -13.58 -24.67 20.28
C ILE A 709 -13.53 -24.55 18.76
N ASP A 710 -13.56 -25.65 18.04
CA ASP A 710 -13.78 -25.65 16.60
C ASP A 710 -15.22 -25.21 16.31
N TRP A 711 -15.39 -23.92 16.08
CA TRP A 711 -16.70 -23.32 15.82
C TRP A 711 -17.35 -23.89 14.55
N THR A 712 -16.55 -24.16 13.53
CA THR A 712 -17.01 -24.75 12.27
C THR A 712 -17.63 -26.13 12.52
N GLU A 713 -16.99 -27.02 13.28
CA GLU A 713 -17.50 -28.34 13.59
C GLU A 713 -18.67 -28.28 14.61
N LEU A 714 -18.62 -27.34 15.53
CA LEU A 714 -19.71 -27.11 16.50
C LEU A 714 -21.01 -26.70 15.79
N MET A 715 -20.93 -25.75 14.83
CA MET A 715 -22.12 -25.34 14.03
C MET A 715 -22.67 -26.50 13.19
N LYS A 716 -21.82 -27.36 12.63
CA LYS A 716 -22.26 -28.59 11.93
C LYS A 716 -22.97 -29.56 12.90
N ALA A 717 -22.40 -29.77 14.08
CA ALA A 717 -22.95 -30.69 15.08
C ALA A 717 -24.32 -30.24 15.62
N THR A 718 -24.55 -28.93 15.68
CA THR A 718 -25.78 -28.35 16.22
C THR A 718 -26.81 -27.95 15.15
N ARG A 719 -26.51 -28.08 13.85
CA ARG A 719 -27.35 -27.63 12.75
C ARG A 719 -28.78 -28.19 12.78
N LYS A 720 -28.94 -29.45 13.22
CA LYS A 720 -30.25 -30.13 13.30
C LYS A 720 -30.91 -30.00 14.67
N ASN A 721 -30.23 -29.36 15.64
CA ASN A 721 -30.79 -29.20 16.98
C ASN A 721 -31.78 -28.05 17.04
N SER A 722 -32.90 -28.23 17.67
CA SER A 722 -33.88 -27.21 17.98
C SER A 722 -33.93 -26.95 19.46
N LEU A 723 -33.92 -25.68 19.86
CA LEU A 723 -34.23 -25.27 21.22
C LEU A 723 -35.73 -25.17 21.36
N LEU A 724 -36.32 -26.03 22.24
CA LEU A 724 -37.73 -26.03 22.54
C LEU A 724 -37.95 -25.46 23.94
N PHE A 725 -38.83 -24.52 24.06
CA PHE A 725 -39.28 -24.07 25.38
C PHE A 725 -40.05 -25.19 26.10
N GLN A 726 -39.74 -25.42 27.37
CA GLN A 726 -40.48 -26.28 28.24
C GLN A 726 -40.90 -25.49 29.47
N GLU A 727 -42.16 -25.64 29.85
CA GLU A 727 -42.67 -25.02 31.06
C GLU A 727 -41.96 -25.60 32.31
N LEU A 728 -41.73 -24.74 33.28
CA LEU A 728 -41.17 -25.19 34.58
C LEU A 728 -42.15 -26.14 35.24
N SER A 729 -41.61 -27.23 35.81
CA SER A 729 -42.44 -28.20 36.53
C SER A 729 -43.15 -27.55 37.73
N LYS A 730 -44.44 -27.78 37.88
CA LYS A 730 -45.21 -27.34 39.04
C LYS A 730 -44.99 -28.21 40.29
N TYR A 731 -44.31 -29.34 40.11
CA TYR A 731 -44.06 -30.32 41.19
C TYR A 731 -42.63 -30.15 41.71
N PRO A 732 -42.47 -30.24 43.07
CA PRO A 732 -41.16 -30.01 43.67
C PRO A 732 -40.15 -31.13 43.32
N ALA A 733 -38.90 -30.74 43.16
CA ALA A 733 -37.78 -31.68 43.06
C ALA A 733 -37.40 -32.19 44.48
N VAL A 734 -36.91 -33.41 44.54
CA VAL A 734 -36.41 -34.03 45.75
C VAL A 734 -34.93 -34.29 45.63
N SER A 735 -34.17 -33.90 46.66
CA SER A 735 -32.75 -34.08 46.77
C SER A 735 -32.43 -35.22 47.70
N ARG A 736 -31.47 -36.07 47.32
CA ARG A 736 -30.97 -37.18 48.13
C ARG A 736 -29.45 -37.32 48.03
N ASP A 737 -28.78 -37.41 49.13
CA ASP A 737 -27.32 -37.51 49.21
C ASP A 737 -26.89 -38.98 49.44
N LEU A 738 -25.78 -39.32 48.80
CA LEU A 738 -25.03 -40.53 49.05
C LEU A 738 -23.58 -40.24 49.28
N ALA A 739 -23.01 -40.72 50.38
CA ALA A 739 -21.55 -40.73 50.57
C ALA A 739 -21.01 -42.06 50.05
N LEU A 740 -20.33 -42.04 48.94
CA LEU A 740 -19.84 -43.24 48.25
C LEU A 740 -18.32 -43.40 48.46
N LEU A 741 -17.95 -44.49 49.11
CA LEU A 741 -16.55 -44.91 49.22
C LEU A 741 -16.23 -45.74 47.96
N VAL A 742 -15.26 -45.30 47.20
CA VAL A 742 -14.86 -45.91 45.91
C VAL A 742 -13.34 -45.99 45.80
N ASP A 743 -12.84 -46.82 44.91
CA ASP A 743 -11.40 -46.87 44.61
C ASP A 743 -10.91 -45.52 44.06
N ALA A 744 -9.66 -45.19 44.33
CA ALA A 744 -9.06 -43.89 43.98
C ALA A 744 -9.07 -43.59 42.47
N ASN A 745 -9.10 -44.61 41.63
CA ASN A 745 -9.15 -44.51 40.18
C ASN A 745 -10.57 -44.31 39.61
N VAL A 746 -11.62 -44.44 40.41
CA VAL A 746 -13.01 -44.24 39.95
C VAL A 746 -13.25 -42.74 39.69
N GLU A 747 -13.63 -42.39 38.48
CA GLU A 747 -13.99 -41.03 38.11
C GLU A 747 -15.45 -40.71 38.41
N PHE A 748 -15.77 -39.45 38.74
CA PHE A 748 -17.15 -39.02 38.97
C PHE A 748 -18.05 -39.25 37.74
N ALA A 749 -17.49 -39.07 36.52
CA ALA A 749 -18.20 -39.32 35.27
C ALA A 749 -18.79 -40.74 35.16
N GLN A 750 -18.11 -41.74 35.73
CA GLN A 750 -18.61 -43.13 35.80
C GLN A 750 -19.83 -43.27 36.71
N ILE A 751 -19.82 -42.54 37.82
CA ILE A 751 -20.95 -42.50 38.78
C ILE A 751 -22.16 -41.84 38.09
N GLU A 752 -21.93 -40.68 37.49
CA GLU A 752 -22.98 -39.97 36.80
C GLU A 752 -23.55 -40.80 35.63
N GLN A 753 -22.72 -41.45 34.84
CA GLN A 753 -23.15 -42.29 33.71
C GLN A 753 -24.02 -43.47 34.20
N ILE A 754 -23.61 -44.15 35.26
CA ILE A 754 -24.39 -45.23 35.84
C ILE A 754 -25.69 -44.74 36.39
N ALA A 755 -25.71 -43.61 37.08
CA ALA A 755 -26.91 -43.00 37.63
C ALA A 755 -27.93 -42.64 36.53
N ARG A 756 -27.48 -42.00 35.48
CA ARG A 756 -28.35 -41.64 34.34
C ARG A 756 -28.82 -42.85 33.52
N GLN A 757 -28.03 -43.92 33.46
CA GLN A 757 -28.45 -45.19 32.85
C GLN A 757 -29.51 -45.90 33.69
N THR A 758 -29.38 -45.78 35.05
CA THR A 758 -30.26 -46.43 36.00
C THR A 758 -31.65 -45.78 36.07
N GLU A 759 -31.68 -44.43 36.09
CA GLU A 759 -32.93 -43.65 36.10
C GLU A 759 -32.86 -42.57 35.00
N LYS A 760 -33.63 -42.78 33.92
CA LYS A 760 -33.56 -41.96 32.74
C LYS A 760 -34.57 -40.81 32.75
N LYS A 761 -35.67 -40.93 33.49
CA LYS A 761 -36.81 -39.99 33.45
C LYS A 761 -36.83 -39.04 34.62
N LEU A 762 -36.70 -39.60 35.81
CA LEU A 762 -36.89 -38.87 37.05
C LEU A 762 -35.61 -38.23 37.60
N LEU A 763 -34.42 -38.73 37.21
CA LEU A 763 -33.14 -38.16 37.62
C LEU A 763 -32.85 -36.93 36.75
N LYS A 764 -32.95 -35.76 37.34
CA LYS A 764 -32.69 -34.51 36.66
C LYS A 764 -31.24 -34.09 36.72
N GLN A 765 -30.60 -34.24 37.89
CA GLN A 765 -29.22 -33.79 38.09
C GLN A 765 -28.49 -34.73 39.05
N VAL A 766 -27.15 -34.86 38.84
CA VAL A 766 -26.21 -35.50 39.74
C VAL A 766 -25.13 -34.47 40.04
N VAL A 767 -24.94 -34.16 41.33
CA VAL A 767 -24.03 -33.08 41.76
C VAL A 767 -23.00 -33.71 42.72
N LEU A 768 -21.73 -33.53 42.44
CA LEU A 768 -20.64 -33.82 43.35
C LEU A 768 -20.40 -32.59 44.23
N PHE A 769 -20.63 -32.67 45.51
CA PHE A 769 -20.48 -31.52 46.40
C PHE A 769 -19.31 -31.64 47.39
N ASP A 770 -18.75 -32.86 47.58
CA ASP A 770 -17.54 -33.03 48.35
C ASP A 770 -16.70 -34.24 47.88
N VAL A 771 -15.38 -34.12 47.98
CA VAL A 771 -14.40 -35.15 47.64
C VAL A 771 -13.42 -35.25 48.79
N TYR A 772 -13.44 -36.35 49.54
CA TYR A 772 -12.53 -36.56 50.65
C TYR A 772 -11.50 -37.63 50.31
N GLN A 773 -10.23 -37.29 50.48
CA GLN A 773 -9.08 -38.18 50.40
C GLN A 773 -8.19 -37.91 51.63
N GLY A 774 -8.16 -38.82 52.58
CA GLY A 774 -7.41 -38.57 53.85
C GLY A 774 -7.21 -39.76 54.69
N LYS A 775 -6.49 -39.55 55.81
CA LYS A 775 -6.03 -40.60 56.73
C LYS A 775 -7.13 -41.47 57.35
N ASN A 776 -8.39 -41.07 57.26
CA ASN A 776 -9.54 -41.80 57.82
C ASN A 776 -10.22 -42.73 56.81
N LEU A 777 -9.61 -42.98 55.67
CA LEU A 777 -10.10 -43.92 54.68
C LEU A 777 -9.12 -45.04 54.44
N PRO A 778 -9.61 -46.23 53.98
CA PRO A 778 -8.72 -47.31 53.56
C PRO A 778 -7.76 -46.83 52.46
N GLU A 779 -6.55 -47.39 52.47
CA GLU A 779 -5.53 -47.07 51.49
C GLU A 779 -6.04 -47.38 50.05
N GLY A 780 -5.83 -46.50 49.11
CA GLY A 780 -6.31 -46.65 47.75
C GLY A 780 -7.80 -46.31 47.53
N LYS A 781 -8.49 -45.78 48.55
CA LYS A 781 -9.89 -45.35 48.42
C LYS A 781 -10.09 -43.88 48.62
N LYS A 782 -11.16 -43.35 48.04
CA LYS A 782 -11.68 -41.96 48.19
C LYS A 782 -13.18 -41.97 48.44
N SER A 783 -13.68 -40.89 49.02
CA SER A 783 -15.11 -40.70 49.25
C SER A 783 -15.64 -39.59 48.38
N TYR A 784 -16.71 -39.87 47.65
CA TYR A 784 -17.51 -38.89 46.95
C TYR A 784 -18.82 -38.64 47.65
N ALA A 785 -19.13 -37.38 47.97
CA ALA A 785 -20.45 -36.99 48.43
C ALA A 785 -21.25 -36.49 47.24
N VAL A 786 -22.25 -37.26 46.86
CA VAL A 786 -23.01 -37.04 45.62
C VAL A 786 -24.49 -36.81 45.94
N ASN A 787 -25.03 -35.72 45.42
CA ASN A 787 -26.43 -35.35 45.49
C ASN A 787 -27.16 -35.74 44.20
N PHE A 788 -28.30 -36.45 44.38
CA PHE A 788 -29.19 -36.85 43.26
C PHE A 788 -30.49 -36.06 43.35
N ILE A 789 -30.78 -35.27 42.32
CA ILE A 789 -31.99 -34.47 42.22
C ILE A 789 -33.00 -35.21 41.34
N LEU A 790 -34.11 -35.58 41.95
CA LEU A 790 -35.20 -36.36 41.37
C LEU A 790 -36.45 -35.48 41.21
N GLN A 791 -37.10 -35.52 40.05
CA GLN A 791 -38.34 -34.76 39.79
C GLN A 791 -39.21 -35.46 38.72
N ASP A 792 -40.52 -35.53 39.00
CA ASP A 792 -41.50 -35.93 38.02
C ASP A 792 -42.26 -34.67 37.55
N GLU A 793 -42.41 -34.51 36.26
CA GLU A 793 -43.05 -33.34 35.67
C GLU A 793 -44.60 -33.41 35.74
N SER A 794 -45.12 -34.59 36.04
CA SER A 794 -46.56 -34.86 36.04
C SER A 794 -47.19 -34.98 37.45
N ARG A 795 -46.39 -35.23 38.49
CA ARG A 795 -46.84 -35.47 39.87
C ARG A 795 -45.74 -35.30 40.92
N THR A 796 -46.15 -35.10 42.17
CA THR A 796 -45.20 -35.12 43.30
C THR A 796 -44.71 -36.56 43.54
N LEU A 797 -43.38 -36.71 43.67
CA LEU A 797 -42.78 -38.00 43.99
C LEU A 797 -43.16 -38.45 45.43
N THR A 798 -43.51 -39.70 45.57
CA THR A 798 -43.77 -40.29 46.90
C THR A 798 -42.49 -40.88 47.51
N ASP A 799 -42.36 -40.92 48.87
CA ASP A 799 -41.16 -41.43 49.53
C ASP A 799 -40.86 -42.86 49.08
N LYS A 800 -41.87 -43.71 48.91
CA LYS A 800 -41.70 -45.09 48.44
C LYS A 800 -41.06 -45.19 47.05
N ALA A 801 -41.47 -44.26 46.17
CA ALA A 801 -40.89 -44.18 44.81
C ALA A 801 -39.45 -43.70 44.84
N ILE A 802 -39.14 -42.71 45.72
CA ILE A 802 -37.80 -42.16 45.91
C ILE A 802 -36.85 -43.23 46.47
N GLU A 803 -37.25 -43.92 47.52
CA GLU A 803 -36.46 -45.01 48.09
C GLU A 803 -36.17 -46.12 47.10
N ALA A 804 -37.12 -46.54 46.32
CA ALA A 804 -36.95 -47.56 45.28
C ALA A 804 -35.92 -47.15 44.23
N ILE A 805 -35.90 -45.85 43.81
CA ILE A 805 -34.93 -45.31 42.89
C ILE A 805 -33.53 -45.29 43.55
N MET A 806 -33.41 -44.82 44.80
CA MET A 806 -32.15 -44.72 45.49
C MET A 806 -31.55 -46.12 45.76
N GLN A 807 -32.38 -47.12 46.15
CA GLN A 807 -31.92 -48.50 46.24
C GLN A 807 -31.40 -49.08 44.94
N LYS A 808 -32.07 -48.77 43.80
CA LYS A 808 -31.65 -49.23 42.52
C LYS A 808 -30.34 -48.54 42.04
N LEU A 809 -30.19 -47.22 42.33
CA LEU A 809 -28.97 -46.46 42.09
C LEU A 809 -27.80 -47.07 42.89
N MET A 810 -28.00 -47.26 44.19
CA MET A 810 -26.94 -47.84 45.07
C MET A 810 -26.55 -49.23 44.62
N LYS A 811 -27.51 -50.15 44.36
CA LYS A 811 -27.23 -51.46 43.79
C LYS A 811 -26.38 -51.47 42.57
N ASN A 812 -26.69 -50.61 41.62
CA ASN A 812 -25.92 -50.50 40.35
C ASN A 812 -24.53 -49.90 40.56
N LEU A 813 -24.38 -48.92 41.47
CA LEU A 813 -23.08 -48.33 41.81
C LEU A 813 -22.19 -49.37 42.53
N THR A 814 -22.73 -50.12 43.50
CA THR A 814 -22.04 -51.21 44.17
C THR A 814 -21.63 -52.33 43.19
N THR A 815 -22.50 -52.71 42.26
CA THR A 815 -22.22 -53.81 41.34
C THR A 815 -21.16 -53.40 40.29
N LYS A 816 -21.19 -52.18 39.80
CA LYS A 816 -20.32 -51.75 38.69
C LYS A 816 -19.02 -51.09 39.15
N LEU A 817 -19.02 -50.40 40.28
CA LEU A 817 -17.88 -49.61 40.76
C LEU A 817 -17.37 -50.10 42.15
N HIS A 818 -17.95 -51.17 42.71
CA HIS A 818 -17.66 -51.64 44.06
C HIS A 818 -17.82 -50.51 45.11
N ALA A 819 -18.75 -49.59 44.84
CA ALA A 819 -19.03 -48.47 45.72
C ALA A 819 -19.69 -48.97 47.04
N GLU A 820 -19.20 -48.51 48.17
CA GLU A 820 -19.74 -48.74 49.49
C GLU A 820 -20.34 -47.47 50.06
N LEU A 821 -21.41 -47.58 50.88
CA LEU A 821 -21.94 -46.40 51.61
C LEU A 821 -21.02 -46.10 52.77
N ARG A 822 -20.67 -44.83 52.95
CA ARG A 822 -19.88 -44.36 54.06
C ARG A 822 -20.77 -43.79 55.14
#